data_1dc0ad8d3962ba5a575207de7d244f39
#
_entry.id   1dc0ad8d3962ba5a575207de7d244f39
#
_cell.length_a   1.000
_cell.length_b   1.000
_cell.length_c   1.000
_cell.angle_alpha   90.00
_cell.angle_beta   90.00
_cell.angle_gamma   90.00
#
_symmetry.space_group_name_H-M   'P 1'
#
loop_
_entity.id
_entity.type
_entity.pdbx_description
1 polymer ?
#
loop_
_entity_poly.entity_id
_entity_poly.type
_entity_poly.pdbx_seq_one_letter_code
_entity_poly.pdbx_strand_id
1 'polypeptide(L)'
;MLVLTNIKYAHAQQVPDTTVNLKADTIKVDSVLAKDSLTSKKDSLAKNNLEERLGIKISPDALPNVVTAEASDSAVLNMRENMFELYGNAKVGFEEMKLSAHKVSYQQSKNIVIAALSEDSAIAAKGKPEFTQGQEKFTYDSLQYNFKSKRAIVRNAHSQYGEGFVISEQVKRNPDQSIYGLHSVYTTCALDEPHFGIYAQKIKLIPNRIVASGPANIRIEKIPTPIFLPFGLFPITQGQRSGFKIPTYTIDEQRGLGLLNGGYYFSISDKVDMLAEANFFTRGSWASNLYSQYANRYRYNGALSFRYAYNKYGETYESNSKIVKDFNIQWLHQSDAKSRPGVSFSAKVDAGTSTYNANNSFVANQILQNQYQSNITYTKRWQNKPISLTIGANHSQNTQSRLVNVSLPSVSFFVNGFNPFQNKKRVGERWYDKITVQYTFDARNKLQFYDTSFSFNKLSFDQMINGAQHNIPISASYNIFRFVKMSMNVNYKEYWMTRRMFKSYDIANERLDTNTYRGFYTARDFDASIRFYTQIYGMKMFKKGSRIAGIRHVISPEASFGYVPDYAAAPFYYGYRTRLDATSTPTYQSAYEGNEYIPGLNQFGNMRSAINFGLDNNLQIKVRSGKDTTGFKNIRLVDNFRINGSYNIAADSFNWSNFTMNFATMLFNVVNMTANASFDPYAFDYQNGRRSRDLQWNGHGGLVRFQNANVSLSASLNGKKKENKNVSGSDEYRRLMMYGRYDDYVDFNVPFNMSIAYSLGLAKQYSSFSKSDTLVVSQHYLELNTDVNITSRWKLGVRTGYNLVTKELAITSIDIYRDMHCWELRMSTVPFGPRKNYYFTLQVKASVLQDLKLVRRKDYTEAISR
;
A
#
# COMPACT_ATOMS: atom_id res chain seq x y z
N MET A 1 9.13 -21.40 -19.90
CA MET A 1 8.70 -22.04 -21.17
C MET A 1 7.24 -21.72 -21.37
N LEU A 2 6.99 -20.75 -22.25
CA LEU A 2 5.67 -20.24 -22.61
C LEU A 2 4.94 -21.27 -23.48
N VAL A 3 3.71 -21.59 -23.12
CA VAL A 3 2.77 -22.24 -24.01
C VAL A 3 1.73 -21.20 -24.42
N LEU A 4 1.82 -20.76 -25.63
CA LEU A 4 0.79 -20.02 -26.35
C LEU A 4 -0.33 -21.00 -26.69
N THR A 5 -1.53 -20.78 -26.19
CA THR A 5 -2.74 -21.41 -26.70
C THR A 5 -3.62 -20.36 -27.36
N ASN A 6 -3.91 -20.64 -28.61
CA ASN A 6 -4.82 -19.94 -29.48
C ASN A 6 -6.21 -19.72 -28.85
N ILE A 7 -6.68 -18.51 -28.87
CA ILE A 7 -8.10 -18.18 -28.68
C ILE A 7 -8.68 -17.81 -30.03
N LYS A 8 -9.60 -18.65 -30.52
CA LYS A 8 -10.43 -18.39 -31.70
C LYS A 8 -11.42 -17.27 -31.40
N TYR A 9 -11.47 -16.31 -32.28
CA TYR A 9 -12.47 -15.27 -32.33
C TYR A 9 -13.88 -15.85 -32.56
N ALA A 10 -14.81 -15.45 -31.73
CA ALA A 10 -16.24 -15.61 -31.98
C ALA A 10 -16.74 -14.35 -32.70
N HIS A 11 -17.41 -14.56 -33.84
CA HIS A 11 -18.05 -13.50 -34.61
C HIS A 11 -19.21 -12.88 -33.80
N ALA A 12 -19.16 -11.55 -33.65
CA ALA A 12 -20.32 -10.75 -33.27
C ALA A 12 -20.89 -10.08 -34.55
N GLN A 13 -22.19 -10.20 -34.69
CA GLN A 13 -22.96 -9.65 -35.82
C GLN A 13 -22.85 -8.12 -35.89
N GLN A 14 -22.66 -7.63 -37.09
CA GLN A 14 -22.71 -6.21 -37.45
C GLN A 14 -24.16 -5.68 -37.42
N VAL A 15 -24.33 -4.51 -36.81
CA VAL A 15 -25.48 -3.62 -36.99
C VAL A 15 -24.99 -2.46 -37.81
N PRO A 16 -25.75 -1.98 -38.82
CA PRO A 16 -25.23 -1.08 -39.85
C PRO A 16 -25.03 0.35 -39.32
N ASP A 17 -23.87 0.86 -39.62
CA ASP A 17 -23.44 2.24 -39.41
C ASP A 17 -24.12 3.17 -40.42
N THR A 18 -24.78 4.20 -39.92
CA THR A 18 -25.15 5.39 -40.69
C THR A 18 -24.13 6.50 -40.38
N THR A 19 -23.08 6.54 -41.14
CA THR A 19 -22.11 7.63 -41.12
C THR A 19 -22.67 8.88 -41.76
N VAL A 20 -22.82 9.95 -40.99
CA VAL A 20 -22.94 11.31 -41.51
C VAL A 20 -21.57 11.96 -41.42
N ASN A 21 -20.96 12.17 -42.62
CA ASN A 21 -19.73 12.94 -42.78
C ASN A 21 -19.97 14.41 -42.49
N LEU A 22 -19.35 15.00 -41.48
CA LEU A 22 -19.16 16.44 -41.34
C LEU A 22 -17.65 16.74 -41.36
N LYS A 23 -17.27 17.41 -42.45
CA LYS A 23 -15.93 17.99 -42.65
C LYS A 23 -15.61 18.99 -41.54
N ALA A 24 -14.44 18.86 -40.96
CA ALA A 24 -13.83 19.82 -40.06
C ALA A 24 -13.22 20.97 -40.88
N ASP A 25 -13.77 22.16 -40.76
CA ASP A 25 -13.07 23.38 -41.15
C ASP A 25 -12.54 24.11 -39.90
N THR A 26 -11.28 24.33 -39.97
CA THR A 26 -10.47 25.06 -38.97
C THR A 26 -10.81 26.55 -39.01
N ILE A 27 -11.35 27.10 -37.92
CA ILE A 27 -11.42 28.54 -37.72
C ILE A 27 -10.61 28.96 -36.52
N LYS A 28 -9.63 29.80 -36.76
CA LYS A 28 -8.79 30.51 -35.80
C LYS A 28 -9.64 31.39 -34.88
N VAL A 29 -9.33 31.31 -33.57
CA VAL A 29 -9.92 32.21 -32.58
C VAL A 29 -9.04 33.45 -32.47
N ASP A 30 -9.59 34.58 -32.85
CA ASP A 30 -9.11 35.90 -32.37
C ASP A 30 -10.28 36.78 -31.97
N SER A 31 -10.06 37.50 -30.85
CA SER A 31 -10.84 38.59 -30.27
C SER A 31 -12.15 38.28 -29.54
N VAL A 32 -11.97 38.18 -28.24
CA VAL A 32 -12.97 38.47 -27.21
C VAL A 32 -13.11 39.99 -27.12
N LEU A 33 -14.22 40.51 -27.58
CA LEU A 33 -14.82 41.85 -27.25
C LEU A 33 -15.90 42.26 -28.24
N ALA A 34 -17.00 41.54 -28.29
CA ALA A 34 -18.27 42.05 -28.88
C ALA A 34 -19.39 41.00 -28.71
N LYS A 35 -19.78 40.63 -27.50
CA LYS A 35 -20.89 39.71 -27.27
C LYS A 35 -22.04 40.26 -26.42
N ASP A 36 -21.95 41.49 -25.90
CA ASP A 36 -23.02 42.08 -25.10
C ASP A 36 -24.03 42.92 -25.86
N SER A 37 -23.81 43.18 -27.15
CA SER A 37 -24.77 43.97 -27.94
C SER A 37 -25.69 43.14 -28.86
N LEU A 38 -25.44 41.84 -29.04
CA LEU A 38 -26.22 40.97 -29.91
C LEU A 38 -27.36 40.22 -29.25
N THR A 39 -27.31 40.04 -27.93
CA THR A 39 -28.41 39.42 -27.16
C THR A 39 -29.60 40.33 -27.03
N SER A 40 -29.42 41.63 -26.82
CA SER A 40 -30.52 42.59 -26.72
C SER A 40 -31.26 42.81 -28.06
N LYS A 41 -30.57 42.65 -29.18
CA LYS A 41 -31.22 42.76 -30.54
C LYS A 41 -31.98 41.48 -30.94
N LYS A 42 -31.55 40.29 -30.51
CA LYS A 42 -32.30 39.05 -30.78
C LYS A 42 -33.57 38.99 -29.97
N ASP A 43 -33.57 39.43 -28.70
CA ASP A 43 -34.76 39.46 -27.87
C ASP A 43 -35.79 40.50 -28.34
N SER A 44 -35.35 41.63 -28.88
CA SER A 44 -36.26 42.63 -29.44
C SER A 44 -36.85 42.17 -30.76
N LEU A 45 -36.11 41.43 -31.60
CA LEU A 45 -36.61 40.84 -32.84
C LEU A 45 -37.59 39.68 -32.61
N ALA A 46 -37.35 38.86 -31.54
CA ALA A 46 -38.30 37.81 -31.18
C ALA A 46 -39.61 38.36 -30.61
N LYS A 47 -39.54 39.47 -29.86
CA LYS A 47 -40.72 40.16 -29.33
C LYS A 47 -41.59 40.76 -30.41
N ASN A 48 -41.03 41.46 -31.40
CA ASN A 48 -41.71 42.03 -32.52
C ASN A 48 -42.37 40.96 -33.41
N ASN A 49 -41.75 39.78 -33.61
CA ASN A 49 -42.34 38.69 -34.38
C ASN A 49 -43.56 38.04 -33.69
N LEU A 50 -43.64 38.03 -32.35
CA LEU A 50 -44.78 37.46 -31.61
C LEU A 50 -45.98 38.43 -31.65
N GLU A 51 -45.74 39.74 -31.51
CA GLU A 51 -46.77 40.77 -31.60
C GLU A 51 -47.39 40.81 -33.00
N GLU A 52 -46.60 40.66 -34.03
CA GLU A 52 -47.03 40.66 -35.45
C GLU A 52 -47.79 39.37 -35.86
N ARG A 53 -47.38 38.21 -35.27
CA ARG A 53 -48.05 36.93 -35.58
C ARG A 53 -49.35 36.71 -34.86
N LEU A 54 -49.51 37.22 -33.63
CA LEU A 54 -50.68 36.99 -32.79
C LEU A 54 -51.65 38.20 -32.69
N GLY A 55 -51.30 39.36 -33.26
CA GLY A 55 -52.12 40.57 -33.16
C GLY A 55 -52.33 41.10 -31.77
N ILE A 56 -51.44 40.71 -30.81
CA ILE A 56 -51.56 40.99 -29.35
C ILE A 56 -50.45 41.97 -28.99
N LYS A 57 -50.75 43.14 -28.44
CA LYS A 57 -49.74 44.00 -27.80
C LYS A 57 -49.23 43.39 -26.49
N ILE A 58 -47.96 43.01 -26.44
CA ILE A 58 -47.35 42.54 -25.22
C ILE A 58 -47.13 43.71 -24.25
N SER A 59 -47.58 43.54 -23.02
CA SER A 59 -47.40 44.56 -21.98
C SER A 59 -45.91 44.91 -21.78
N PRO A 60 -45.56 46.21 -21.59
CA PRO A 60 -44.20 46.60 -21.25
C PRO A 60 -43.66 45.91 -19.96
N ASP A 61 -44.54 45.40 -19.15
CA ASP A 61 -44.22 44.68 -17.91
C ASP A 61 -44.17 43.15 -18.09
N ALA A 62 -44.32 42.64 -19.33
CA ALA A 62 -44.24 41.21 -19.60
C ALA A 62 -42.83 40.65 -19.32
N LEU A 63 -42.79 39.43 -18.83
CA LEU A 63 -41.51 38.74 -18.59
C LEU A 63 -40.80 38.46 -19.91
N PRO A 64 -39.45 38.50 -19.94
CA PRO A 64 -38.68 38.35 -21.16
C PRO A 64 -38.79 36.95 -21.79
N ASN A 65 -39.09 35.92 -20.99
CA ASN A 65 -39.21 34.51 -21.41
C ASN A 65 -40.54 33.92 -20.95
N VAL A 66 -40.94 32.82 -21.62
CA VAL A 66 -42.15 32.08 -21.30
C VAL A 66 -42.00 31.35 -19.97
N VAL A 67 -42.99 31.49 -19.09
CA VAL A 67 -43.11 30.68 -17.87
C VAL A 67 -43.91 29.42 -18.20
N THR A 68 -43.32 28.26 -17.97
CA THR A 68 -44.03 26.98 -18.08
C THR A 68 -44.63 26.62 -16.73
N ALA A 69 -45.86 26.17 -16.69
CA ALA A 69 -46.54 25.78 -15.46
C ALA A 69 -47.30 24.46 -15.68
N GLU A 70 -47.09 23.52 -14.72
CA GLU A 70 -47.74 22.20 -14.69
C GLU A 70 -48.32 21.97 -13.29
N ALA A 71 -49.50 21.38 -13.20
CA ALA A 71 -50.11 20.95 -11.94
C ALA A 71 -50.82 19.61 -12.12
N SER A 72 -50.79 18.72 -11.06
CA SER A 72 -51.48 17.45 -11.15
C SER A 72 -52.95 17.50 -10.83
N ASP A 73 -53.37 18.47 -9.99
CA ASP A 73 -54.75 18.54 -9.52
C ASP A 73 -55.56 19.62 -10.23
N SER A 74 -55.22 20.88 -10.02
CA SER A 74 -55.98 22.00 -10.63
C SER A 74 -55.10 23.24 -10.82
N ALA A 75 -55.53 24.08 -11.80
CA ALA A 75 -54.99 25.40 -12.04
C ALA A 75 -56.14 26.41 -11.97
N VAL A 76 -56.08 27.38 -11.08
CA VAL A 76 -57.11 28.36 -10.82
C VAL A 76 -56.61 29.75 -11.16
N LEU A 77 -57.33 30.46 -12.01
CA LEU A 77 -57.07 31.87 -12.31
C LEU A 77 -58.09 32.75 -11.60
N ASN A 78 -57.67 33.49 -10.60
CA ASN A 78 -58.49 34.53 -9.94
C ASN A 78 -58.32 35.87 -10.65
N MET A 79 -59.29 36.22 -11.50
CA MET A 79 -59.25 37.41 -12.30
C MET A 79 -59.35 38.71 -11.46
N ARG A 80 -59.98 38.72 -10.29
CA ARG A 80 -60.09 39.89 -9.43
C ARG A 80 -58.77 40.28 -8.76
N GLU A 81 -58.01 39.30 -8.40
CA GLU A 81 -56.72 39.47 -7.71
C GLU A 81 -55.53 39.41 -8.65
N ASN A 82 -55.74 39.12 -9.94
CA ASN A 82 -54.70 38.81 -10.92
C ASN A 82 -53.71 37.75 -10.40
N MET A 83 -54.26 36.67 -9.82
CA MET A 83 -53.50 35.59 -9.19
C MET A 83 -53.79 34.27 -9.90
N PHE A 84 -52.71 33.57 -10.22
CA PHE A 84 -52.73 32.22 -10.84
C PHE A 84 -52.22 31.21 -9.79
N GLU A 85 -53.04 30.22 -9.47
CA GLU A 85 -52.74 29.21 -8.44
C GLU A 85 -52.70 27.81 -9.08
N LEU A 86 -51.70 27.07 -8.73
CA LEU A 86 -51.44 25.67 -9.12
C LEU A 86 -51.51 24.78 -7.89
N TYR A 87 -52.26 23.71 -7.96
CA TYR A 87 -52.45 22.75 -6.89
C TYR A 87 -52.02 21.34 -7.29
N GLY A 88 -51.40 20.60 -6.36
CA GLY A 88 -50.94 19.24 -6.57
C GLY A 88 -49.66 19.13 -7.43
N ASN A 89 -48.56 18.79 -6.81
CA ASN A 89 -47.24 18.63 -7.48
C ASN A 89 -46.95 19.69 -8.53
N ALA A 90 -47.27 20.95 -8.21
CA ALA A 90 -47.14 22.10 -9.08
C ALA A 90 -45.66 22.31 -9.46
N LYS A 91 -45.40 22.48 -10.78
CA LYS A 91 -44.06 22.74 -11.30
C LYS A 91 -44.08 24.01 -12.10
N VAL A 92 -43.15 24.90 -11.84
CA VAL A 92 -42.97 26.15 -12.58
C VAL A 92 -41.56 26.23 -13.13
N GLY A 93 -41.43 26.46 -14.44
CA GLY A 93 -40.12 26.61 -15.07
C GLY A 93 -40.02 28.02 -15.70
N PHE A 94 -38.89 28.71 -15.48
CA PHE A 94 -38.55 29.98 -16.05
C PHE A 94 -37.04 30.05 -16.30
N GLU A 95 -36.63 30.16 -17.57
CA GLU A 95 -35.21 30.05 -17.97
C GLU A 95 -34.58 28.71 -17.49
N GLU A 96 -33.51 28.79 -16.72
CA GLU A 96 -32.88 27.61 -16.09
C GLU A 96 -33.48 27.25 -14.72
N MET A 97 -34.44 28.03 -14.24
CA MET A 97 -35.07 27.84 -12.94
C MET A 97 -36.20 26.83 -13.03
N LYS A 98 -36.21 25.86 -12.15
CA LYS A 98 -37.32 24.92 -11.95
C LYS A 98 -37.72 24.93 -10.48
N LEU A 99 -39.00 25.10 -10.27
CA LEU A 99 -39.59 25.15 -8.93
C LEU A 99 -40.66 24.09 -8.83
N SER A 100 -40.66 23.30 -7.80
CA SER A 100 -41.69 22.32 -7.51
C SER A 100 -42.21 22.48 -6.08
N ALA A 101 -43.55 22.47 -5.91
CA ALA A 101 -44.20 22.55 -4.61
C ALA A 101 -45.60 21.92 -4.67
N HIS A 102 -46.22 21.70 -3.54
CA HIS A 102 -47.63 21.28 -3.51
C HIS A 102 -48.57 22.36 -4.02
N LYS A 103 -48.34 23.61 -3.58
CA LYS A 103 -49.08 24.79 -4.02
C LYS A 103 -48.13 25.85 -4.55
N VAL A 104 -48.38 26.38 -5.73
CA VAL A 104 -47.68 27.54 -6.30
C VAL A 104 -48.69 28.60 -6.69
N SER A 105 -48.51 29.80 -6.16
CA SER A 105 -49.35 30.98 -6.54
C SER A 105 -48.48 32.04 -7.21
N TYR A 106 -48.92 32.55 -8.33
CA TYR A 106 -48.27 33.63 -9.04
C TYR A 106 -49.14 34.87 -9.06
N GLN A 107 -48.67 35.94 -8.47
CA GLN A 107 -49.33 37.24 -8.41
C GLN A 107 -48.78 38.10 -9.53
N GLN A 108 -49.55 38.22 -10.60
CA GLN A 108 -49.12 38.91 -11.83
C GLN A 108 -48.83 40.40 -11.60
N SER A 109 -49.66 41.08 -10.79
CA SER A 109 -49.51 42.52 -10.52
C SER A 109 -48.20 42.89 -9.80
N LYS A 110 -47.62 41.99 -9.07
CA LYS A 110 -46.34 42.17 -8.34
C LYS A 110 -45.17 41.37 -8.96
N ASN A 111 -45.43 40.56 -9.97
CA ASN A 111 -44.46 39.61 -10.53
C ASN A 111 -43.84 38.67 -9.48
N ILE A 112 -44.61 38.21 -8.52
CA ILE A 112 -44.15 37.38 -7.40
C ILE A 112 -44.74 35.98 -7.57
N VAL A 113 -43.88 34.96 -7.54
CA VAL A 113 -44.27 33.57 -7.34
C VAL A 113 -44.06 33.21 -5.85
N ILE A 114 -45.07 32.55 -5.28
CA ILE A 114 -45.03 32.02 -3.91
C ILE A 114 -45.24 30.53 -4.01
N ALA A 115 -44.29 29.76 -3.48
CA ALA A 115 -44.38 28.31 -3.38
C ALA A 115 -44.25 27.90 -1.92
N ALA A 116 -45.12 27.04 -1.44
CA ALA A 116 -45.13 26.61 -0.06
C ALA A 116 -45.36 25.12 0.10
N LEU A 117 -44.86 24.59 1.21
CA LEU A 117 -45.17 23.25 1.69
C LEU A 117 -46.68 23.14 1.94
N SER A 118 -47.24 21.95 1.77
CA SER A 118 -48.63 21.69 2.10
C SER A 118 -48.88 21.85 3.63
N GLU A 119 -50.00 22.41 3.95
CA GLU A 119 -50.47 22.46 5.37
C GLU A 119 -50.96 21.10 5.86
N ASP A 120 -51.30 20.19 4.94
CA ASP A 120 -51.62 18.79 5.27
C ASP A 120 -50.37 18.00 5.55
N SER A 121 -50.29 17.48 6.80
CA SER A 121 -49.14 16.71 7.27
C SER A 121 -48.89 15.42 6.49
N ALA A 122 -49.93 14.78 5.95
CA ALA A 122 -49.84 13.59 5.14
C ALA A 122 -49.21 13.87 3.75
N ILE A 123 -49.44 15.04 3.21
CA ILE A 123 -48.86 15.50 1.94
C ILE A 123 -47.46 16.06 2.16
N ALA A 124 -47.23 16.80 3.24
CA ALA A 124 -45.93 17.32 3.64
C ALA A 124 -44.93 16.19 3.90
N ALA A 125 -45.37 15.03 4.39
CA ALA A 125 -44.54 13.84 4.61
C ALA A 125 -44.06 13.18 3.32
N LYS A 126 -44.67 13.47 2.14
CA LYS A 126 -44.27 12.91 0.83
C LYS A 126 -43.07 13.60 0.21
N GLY A 127 -42.62 14.72 0.73
CA GLY A 127 -41.42 15.43 0.26
C GLY A 127 -41.53 16.96 0.40
N LYS A 128 -40.39 17.61 0.64
CA LYS A 128 -40.28 19.05 0.70
C LYS A 128 -40.27 19.67 -0.72
N PRO A 129 -40.80 20.89 -0.87
CA PRO A 129 -40.68 21.68 -2.10
C PRO A 129 -39.21 21.84 -2.50
N GLU A 130 -38.96 21.83 -3.80
CA GLU A 130 -37.62 21.85 -4.36
C GLU A 130 -37.45 23.00 -5.37
N PHE A 131 -36.30 23.66 -5.29
CA PHE A 131 -35.86 24.67 -6.24
C PHE A 131 -34.55 24.23 -6.90
N THR A 132 -34.46 24.35 -8.23
CA THR A 132 -33.25 24.09 -8.98
C THR A 132 -32.97 25.25 -9.94
N GLN A 133 -31.70 25.71 -9.98
CA GLN A 133 -31.23 26.69 -10.99
C GLN A 133 -29.78 26.38 -11.37
N GLY A 134 -29.56 25.89 -12.58
CA GLY A 134 -28.24 25.41 -12.99
C GLY A 134 -27.76 24.24 -12.12
N GLN A 135 -26.68 24.44 -11.37
CA GLN A 135 -26.13 23.46 -10.41
C GLN A 135 -26.64 23.66 -8.98
N GLU A 136 -27.33 24.75 -8.70
CA GLU A 136 -27.88 25.01 -7.37
C GLU A 136 -29.20 24.23 -7.19
N LYS A 137 -29.28 23.48 -6.10
CA LYS A 137 -30.46 22.71 -5.72
C LYS A 137 -30.68 22.86 -4.21
N PHE A 138 -31.91 23.22 -3.79
CA PHE A 138 -32.26 23.26 -2.37
C PHE A 138 -33.73 22.93 -2.14
N THR A 139 -34.04 22.46 -0.97
CA THR A 139 -35.42 22.27 -0.49
C THR A 139 -35.77 23.37 0.49
N TYR A 140 -37.07 23.63 0.65
CA TYR A 140 -37.57 24.74 1.49
C TYR A 140 -38.98 24.45 2.00
N ASP A 141 -39.41 25.23 2.99
CA ASP A 141 -40.81 25.22 3.46
C ASP A 141 -41.65 26.28 2.75
N SER A 142 -41.13 27.50 2.55
CA SER A 142 -41.76 28.51 1.75
C SER A 142 -40.72 29.33 0.96
N LEU A 143 -41.06 29.68 -0.28
CA LEU A 143 -40.24 30.49 -1.18
C LEU A 143 -41.08 31.56 -1.80
N GLN A 144 -40.63 32.82 -1.73
CA GLN A 144 -41.13 33.94 -2.50
C GLN A 144 -40.05 34.42 -3.44
N TYR A 145 -40.34 34.45 -4.74
CA TYR A 145 -39.42 34.91 -5.79
C TYR A 145 -40.07 35.96 -6.66
N ASN A 146 -39.37 37.07 -6.84
CA ASN A 146 -39.84 38.15 -7.73
C ASN A 146 -39.05 38.09 -9.04
N PHE A 147 -39.75 37.80 -10.15
CA PHE A 147 -39.14 37.62 -11.47
C PHE A 147 -38.51 38.91 -12.02
N LYS A 148 -39.09 40.10 -11.71
CA LYS A 148 -38.60 41.37 -12.18
C LYS A 148 -37.36 41.85 -11.46
N SER A 149 -37.37 41.77 -10.14
CA SER A 149 -36.26 42.21 -9.27
C SER A 149 -35.24 41.12 -9.06
N LYS A 150 -35.48 39.86 -9.42
CA LYS A 150 -34.65 38.69 -9.19
C LYS A 150 -34.27 38.49 -7.70
N ARG A 151 -35.10 38.94 -6.78
CA ARG A 151 -34.99 38.77 -5.35
C ARG A 151 -35.81 37.59 -4.85
N ALA A 152 -35.26 36.85 -3.90
CA ALA A 152 -35.98 35.76 -3.25
C ALA A 152 -35.90 35.87 -1.70
N ILE A 153 -36.96 35.42 -1.06
CA ILE A 153 -36.99 35.13 0.40
C ILE A 153 -37.43 33.69 0.55
N VAL A 154 -36.64 32.91 1.25
CA VAL A 154 -36.86 31.47 1.45
C VAL A 154 -36.84 31.19 2.97
N ARG A 155 -37.78 30.37 3.45
CA ARG A 155 -37.82 29.90 4.83
C ARG A 155 -37.46 28.43 4.92
N ASN A 156 -36.71 28.11 5.97
CA ASN A 156 -36.20 26.74 6.25
C ASN A 156 -35.52 26.12 5.03
N ALA A 157 -34.58 26.87 4.44
CA ALA A 157 -33.83 26.43 3.27
C ALA A 157 -32.77 25.38 3.65
N HIS A 158 -32.75 24.28 2.93
CA HIS A 158 -31.77 23.22 3.08
C HIS A 158 -31.02 23.02 1.75
N SER A 159 -29.78 23.48 1.69
CA SER A 159 -28.94 23.50 0.48
C SER A 159 -27.73 22.62 0.67
N GLN A 160 -27.35 21.89 -0.38
CA GLN A 160 -26.12 21.09 -0.38
C GLN A 160 -24.99 21.84 -1.12
N TYR A 161 -23.83 21.95 -0.47
CA TYR A 161 -22.61 22.53 -1.05
C TYR A 161 -21.44 21.56 -0.85
N GLY A 162 -21.05 20.86 -1.92
CA GLY A 162 -20.00 19.83 -1.85
C GLY A 162 -20.38 18.68 -0.92
N GLU A 163 -19.56 18.40 0.09
CA GLU A 163 -19.84 17.38 1.12
C GLU A 163 -20.69 17.91 2.28
N GLY A 164 -20.99 19.21 2.32
CA GLY A 164 -21.71 19.83 3.43
C GLY A 164 -23.09 20.32 3.05
N PHE A 165 -23.88 20.60 4.08
CA PHE A 165 -25.21 21.15 4.00
C PHE A 165 -25.28 22.49 4.74
N VAL A 166 -25.97 23.44 4.16
CA VAL A 166 -26.32 24.70 4.81
C VAL A 166 -27.82 24.72 5.06
N ILE A 167 -28.21 24.73 6.29
CA ILE A 167 -29.59 24.84 6.73
C ILE A 167 -29.77 26.24 7.31
N SER A 168 -30.77 27.00 6.84
CA SER A 168 -31.01 28.38 7.28
C SER A 168 -32.49 28.60 7.57
N GLU A 169 -32.80 29.20 8.69
CA GLU A 169 -34.19 29.56 9.03
C GLU A 169 -34.79 30.53 8.03
N GLN A 170 -34.04 31.53 7.63
CA GLN A 170 -34.43 32.48 6.60
C GLN A 170 -33.26 32.81 5.67
N VAL A 171 -33.52 32.79 4.37
CA VAL A 171 -32.57 33.12 3.30
C VAL A 171 -33.12 34.24 2.45
N LYS A 172 -32.31 35.26 2.19
CA LYS A 172 -32.58 36.35 1.24
C LYS A 172 -31.57 36.30 0.11
N ARG A 173 -32.02 36.18 -1.11
CA ARG A 173 -31.22 36.28 -2.33
C ARG A 173 -31.39 37.66 -2.96
N ASN A 174 -30.31 38.28 -3.35
CA ASN A 174 -30.27 39.56 -4.06
C ASN A 174 -30.05 39.37 -5.57
N PRO A 175 -30.27 40.45 -6.37
CA PRO A 175 -30.05 40.39 -7.83
C PRO A 175 -28.61 40.05 -8.21
N ASP A 176 -27.62 40.44 -7.41
CA ASP A 176 -26.22 40.13 -7.60
C ASP A 176 -25.85 38.69 -7.22
N GLN A 177 -26.87 37.83 -7.04
CA GLN A 177 -26.78 36.44 -6.60
C GLN A 177 -26.18 36.26 -5.18
N SER A 178 -25.87 37.35 -4.45
CA SER A 178 -25.46 37.21 -3.06
C SER A 178 -26.62 36.70 -2.20
N ILE A 179 -26.31 35.79 -1.27
CA ILE A 179 -27.28 35.13 -0.38
C ILE A 179 -26.96 35.53 1.06
N TYR A 180 -27.98 36.00 1.76
CA TYR A 180 -27.92 36.26 3.19
C TYR A 180 -28.75 35.22 3.94
N GLY A 181 -28.15 34.55 4.93
CA GLY A 181 -28.83 33.58 5.79
C GLY A 181 -28.90 34.10 7.22
N LEU A 182 -30.03 33.84 7.85
CA LEU A 182 -30.26 34.09 9.27
C LEU A 182 -30.39 32.74 9.98
N HIS A 183 -29.79 32.61 11.19
CA HIS A 183 -29.75 31.38 11.98
C HIS A 183 -29.34 30.16 11.13
N SER A 184 -28.16 30.28 10.56
CA SER A 184 -27.67 29.28 9.61
C SER A 184 -26.79 28.26 10.29
N VAL A 185 -26.90 27.01 9.87
CA VAL A 185 -26.09 25.89 10.33
C VAL A 185 -25.32 25.29 9.14
N TYR A 186 -24.03 25.23 9.24
CA TYR A 186 -23.20 24.42 8.32
C TYR A 186 -22.88 23.08 8.97
N THR A 187 -23.23 22.00 8.31
CA THR A 187 -23.03 20.63 8.79
C THR A 187 -22.67 19.70 7.64
N THR A 188 -22.08 18.57 7.93
CA THR A 188 -21.89 17.46 6.97
C THR A 188 -22.83 16.28 7.29
N CYS A 189 -23.76 16.47 8.21
CA CYS A 189 -24.84 15.54 8.52
C CYS A 189 -26.02 15.78 7.57
N ALA A 190 -26.49 14.73 6.89
CA ALA A 190 -27.58 14.82 5.93
C ALA A 190 -28.99 14.86 6.55
N LEU A 191 -29.10 14.84 7.87
CA LEU A 191 -30.39 14.88 8.57
C LEU A 191 -30.94 16.30 8.62
N ASP A 192 -32.26 16.44 8.64
CA ASP A 192 -32.91 17.72 8.83
C ASP A 192 -32.56 18.36 10.17
N GLU A 193 -32.42 17.55 11.23
CA GLU A 193 -31.79 17.92 12.49
C GLU A 193 -30.42 17.29 12.59
N PRO A 194 -29.36 18.06 12.34
CA PRO A 194 -28.00 17.51 12.30
C PRO A 194 -27.46 17.27 13.72
N HIS A 195 -26.75 16.16 13.93
CA HIS A 195 -26.09 15.82 15.19
C HIS A 195 -25.01 16.83 15.60
N PHE A 196 -24.47 17.58 14.65
CA PHE A 196 -23.47 18.61 14.91
C PHE A 196 -23.46 19.63 13.77
N GLY A 197 -22.96 20.82 14.06
CA GLY A 197 -22.82 21.86 13.06
C GLY A 197 -22.18 23.14 13.60
N ILE A 198 -21.76 23.98 12.66
CA ILE A 198 -21.32 25.34 12.94
C ILE A 198 -22.53 26.23 12.82
N TYR A 199 -23.01 26.73 13.94
CA TYR A 199 -24.18 27.60 14.04
C TYR A 199 -23.74 29.07 13.98
N ALA A 200 -24.21 29.80 12.98
CA ALA A 200 -23.94 31.21 12.80
C ALA A 200 -25.24 32.01 12.82
N GLN A 201 -25.26 33.14 13.55
CA GLN A 201 -26.45 34.00 13.58
C GLN A 201 -26.75 34.59 12.20
N LYS A 202 -25.73 35.02 11.49
CA LYS A 202 -25.84 35.62 10.15
C LYS A 202 -24.73 35.10 9.26
N ILE A 203 -25.09 34.80 8.03
CA ILE A 203 -24.13 34.46 6.99
C ILE A 203 -24.35 35.31 5.76
N LYS A 204 -23.29 35.62 5.02
CA LYS A 204 -23.32 36.16 3.67
C LYS A 204 -22.53 35.25 2.74
N LEU A 205 -23.19 34.67 1.78
CA LEU A 205 -22.62 33.81 0.77
C LEU A 205 -22.51 34.59 -0.54
N ILE A 206 -21.30 34.66 -1.09
CA ILE A 206 -21.04 35.15 -2.44
C ILE A 206 -20.72 33.92 -3.28
N PRO A 207 -21.59 33.55 -4.26
CA PRO A 207 -21.42 32.33 -5.04
C PRO A 207 -20.03 32.24 -5.65
N ASN A 208 -19.48 31.04 -5.66
CA ASN A 208 -18.14 30.70 -6.17
C ASN A 208 -16.96 31.52 -5.59
N ARG A 209 -17.16 32.24 -4.48
CA ARG A 209 -16.10 33.01 -3.82
C ARG A 209 -15.96 32.65 -2.35
N ILE A 210 -16.88 33.06 -1.49
CA ILE A 210 -16.69 33.04 -0.05
C ILE A 210 -18.03 33.01 0.72
N VAL A 211 -18.04 32.31 1.89
CA VAL A 211 -19.02 32.53 2.94
C VAL A 211 -18.38 33.35 4.05
N ALA A 212 -18.95 34.49 4.36
CA ALA A 212 -18.65 35.25 5.56
C ALA A 212 -19.69 34.94 6.65
N SER A 213 -19.28 34.58 7.85
CA SER A 213 -20.16 34.40 8.98
C SER A 213 -19.92 35.47 10.03
N GLY A 214 -21.01 35.89 10.71
CA GLY A 214 -20.94 36.58 11.99
C GLY A 214 -20.55 35.61 13.12
N PRO A 215 -20.81 35.96 14.37
CA PRO A 215 -20.50 35.10 15.50
C PRO A 215 -21.06 33.70 15.32
N ALA A 216 -20.19 32.70 15.46
CA ALA A 216 -20.54 31.31 15.25
C ALA A 216 -20.01 30.42 16.38
N ASN A 217 -20.71 29.33 16.68
CA ASN A 217 -20.29 28.33 17.63
C ASN A 217 -20.51 26.93 17.08
N ILE A 218 -19.71 25.99 17.52
CA ILE A 218 -19.92 24.58 17.21
C ILE A 218 -20.92 24.03 18.24
N ARG A 219 -21.96 23.34 17.74
CA ARG A 219 -22.94 22.64 18.60
C ARG A 219 -22.91 21.15 18.25
N ILE A 220 -23.03 20.32 19.29
CA ILE A 220 -23.21 18.87 19.21
C ILE A 220 -24.50 18.51 19.88
N GLU A 221 -25.41 17.84 19.20
CA GLU A 221 -26.78 17.56 19.69
C GLU A 221 -27.48 18.82 20.27
N LYS A 222 -27.35 19.95 19.56
CA LYS A 222 -27.86 21.26 19.94
C LYS A 222 -27.17 21.92 21.17
N ILE A 223 -26.25 21.22 21.85
CA ILE A 223 -25.49 21.74 23.00
C ILE A 223 -24.29 22.55 22.47
N PRO A 224 -24.14 23.82 22.85
CA PRO A 224 -23.04 24.64 22.46
C PRO A 224 -21.73 24.15 23.09
N THR A 225 -20.70 23.97 22.27
CA THR A 225 -19.34 23.71 22.74
C THR A 225 -18.67 25.04 23.14
N PRO A 226 -17.58 25.02 23.92
CA PRO A 226 -16.82 26.24 24.24
C PRO A 226 -16.06 26.83 23.06
N ILE A 227 -16.15 26.25 21.87
CA ILE A 227 -15.51 26.73 20.66
C ILE A 227 -16.38 27.82 20.04
N PHE A 228 -15.90 29.04 20.12
CA PHE A 228 -16.57 30.24 19.63
C PHE A 228 -15.67 30.95 18.59
N LEU A 229 -16.27 31.31 17.45
CA LEU A 229 -15.65 32.10 16.41
C LEU A 229 -16.37 33.45 16.34
N PRO A 230 -15.68 34.60 16.57
CA PRO A 230 -16.33 35.92 16.49
C PRO A 230 -16.77 36.26 15.05
N PHE A 231 -16.06 35.77 14.07
CA PHE A 231 -16.41 35.82 12.63
C PHE A 231 -15.65 34.71 11.89
N GLY A 232 -16.15 34.32 10.73
CA GLY A 232 -15.54 33.32 9.87
C GLY A 232 -15.55 33.71 8.40
N LEU A 233 -14.49 33.37 7.67
CA LEU A 233 -14.40 33.51 6.22
C LEU A 233 -14.08 32.14 5.63
N PHE A 234 -15.06 31.56 4.94
CA PHE A 234 -14.94 30.20 4.39
C PHE A 234 -15.00 30.25 2.87
N PRO A 235 -13.92 29.89 2.15
CA PRO A 235 -13.92 29.85 0.70
C PRO A 235 -14.79 28.67 0.18
N ILE A 236 -15.66 28.93 -0.82
CA ILE A 236 -16.58 27.92 -1.38
C ILE A 236 -16.08 27.44 -2.77
N THR A 237 -14.93 27.85 -3.22
CA THR A 237 -14.47 27.50 -4.55
C THR A 237 -14.07 26.03 -4.63
N GLN A 238 -14.44 25.39 -5.75
CA GLN A 238 -13.90 24.11 -6.13
C GLN A 238 -12.37 24.25 -6.36
N GLY A 239 -11.58 23.41 -5.68
CA GLY A 239 -10.12 23.41 -5.77
C GLY A 239 -9.40 23.58 -4.43
N GLN A 240 -8.11 23.31 -4.44
CA GLN A 240 -7.24 23.41 -3.27
C GLN A 240 -6.95 24.89 -2.96
N ARG A 241 -7.09 25.28 -1.69
CA ARG A 241 -6.76 26.63 -1.23
C ARG A 241 -5.97 26.60 0.06
N SER A 242 -5.10 27.60 0.20
CA SER A 242 -4.35 27.84 1.42
C SER A 242 -5.27 28.23 2.58
N GLY A 243 -4.95 27.74 3.80
CA GLY A 243 -5.74 28.02 4.98
C GLY A 243 -5.11 27.51 6.26
N PHE A 244 -5.60 28.00 7.39
CA PHE A 244 -5.18 27.55 8.72
C PHE A 244 -5.82 26.22 9.10
N LYS A 245 -5.04 25.36 9.71
CA LYS A 245 -5.48 24.12 10.34
C LYS A 245 -5.56 24.35 11.86
N ILE A 246 -6.76 24.14 12.39
CA ILE A 246 -7.04 24.36 13.83
C ILE A 246 -6.36 23.24 14.63
N PRO A 247 -5.60 23.56 15.71
CA PRO A 247 -4.99 22.56 16.56
C PRO A 247 -6.02 21.80 17.38
N THR A 248 -5.72 20.53 17.65
CA THR A 248 -6.44 19.69 18.60
C THR A 248 -5.70 19.70 19.94
N TYR A 249 -6.43 19.66 21.05
CA TYR A 249 -5.81 19.56 22.37
C TYR A 249 -5.62 18.11 22.80
N THR A 250 -4.60 17.88 23.62
CA THR A 250 -4.32 16.58 24.24
C THR A 250 -3.76 16.78 25.64
N ILE A 251 -3.89 15.79 26.48
CA ILE A 251 -3.24 15.75 27.79
C ILE A 251 -2.28 14.57 27.78
N ASP A 252 -1.02 14.84 28.02
CA ASP A 252 0.07 13.87 28.09
C ASP A 252 0.68 13.92 29.51
N GLU A 253 0.78 12.79 30.19
CA GLU A 253 1.24 12.75 31.59
C GLU A 253 2.67 13.28 31.73
N GLN A 254 3.53 13.05 30.76
CA GLN A 254 4.95 13.44 30.81
C GLN A 254 5.20 14.84 30.22
N ARG A 255 4.46 15.24 29.16
CA ARG A 255 4.67 16.50 28.44
C ARG A 255 3.66 17.60 28.80
N GLY A 256 2.62 17.25 29.55
CA GLY A 256 1.59 18.18 29.99
C GLY A 256 0.46 18.38 28.95
N LEU A 257 -0.26 19.49 29.08
CA LEU A 257 -1.29 19.89 28.13
C LEU A 257 -0.63 20.23 26.79
N GLY A 258 -1.14 19.69 25.69
CA GLY A 258 -0.59 19.88 24.36
C GLY A 258 -1.62 20.38 23.35
N LEU A 259 -1.15 21.20 22.42
CA LEU A 259 -1.83 21.53 21.18
C LEU A 259 -1.18 20.78 20.04
N LEU A 260 -1.92 19.96 19.32
CA LEU A 260 -1.42 19.06 18.28
C LEU A 260 -1.94 19.47 16.91
N ASN A 261 -1.07 19.29 15.89
CA ASN A 261 -1.40 19.42 14.46
C ASN A 261 -2.01 20.78 14.08
N GLY A 262 -1.70 21.85 14.86
CA GLY A 262 -1.98 23.20 14.44
C GLY A 262 -1.03 23.59 13.29
N GLY A 263 -1.55 24.30 12.29
CA GLY A 263 -0.69 24.58 11.13
C GLY A 263 -1.31 25.42 10.04
N TYR A 264 -0.64 25.42 8.91
CA TYR A 264 -1.08 26.16 7.74
C TYR A 264 -0.88 25.29 6.48
N TYR A 265 -1.92 25.16 5.70
CA TYR A 265 -1.89 24.50 4.40
C TYR A 265 -1.63 25.55 3.30
N PHE A 266 -0.59 25.30 2.51
CA PHE A 266 -0.20 26.12 1.37
C PHE A 266 -0.59 25.40 0.08
N SER A 267 -1.53 25.94 -0.65
CA SER A 267 -1.80 25.58 -2.04
C SER A 267 -0.86 26.37 -2.94
N ILE A 268 0.32 25.82 -3.24
CA ILE A 268 1.37 26.51 -3.98
C ILE A 268 1.01 26.58 -5.47
N SER A 269 0.52 25.48 -6.01
CA SER A 269 0.04 25.37 -7.39
C SER A 269 -0.87 24.15 -7.56
N ASP A 270 -1.51 24.02 -8.71
CA ASP A 270 -2.31 22.82 -9.04
C ASP A 270 -1.50 21.51 -9.03
N LYS A 271 -0.18 21.61 -8.95
CA LYS A 271 0.73 20.44 -8.99
C LYS A 271 1.47 20.21 -7.69
N VAL A 272 1.47 21.17 -6.78
CA VAL A 272 2.26 21.12 -5.53
C VAL A 272 1.47 21.75 -4.41
N ASP A 273 1.36 21.04 -3.30
CA ASP A 273 0.85 21.56 -2.05
C ASP A 273 1.82 21.30 -0.89
N MET A 274 1.61 21.98 0.21
CA MET A 274 2.42 21.83 1.41
C MET A 274 1.58 22.09 2.66
N LEU A 275 1.70 21.23 3.65
CA LEU A 275 1.08 21.37 4.97
C LEU A 275 2.20 21.47 6.00
N ALA A 276 2.30 22.61 6.67
CA ALA A 276 3.20 22.83 7.79
C ALA A 276 2.40 22.75 9.11
N GLU A 277 2.76 21.82 9.99
CA GLU A 277 2.10 21.60 11.27
C GLU A 277 3.11 21.73 12.42
N ALA A 278 2.63 22.13 13.58
CA ALA A 278 3.40 22.14 14.81
C ALA A 278 2.58 21.61 15.99
N ASN A 279 3.28 20.97 16.92
CA ASN A 279 2.77 20.51 18.19
C ASN A 279 3.50 21.23 19.30
N PHE A 280 2.80 21.68 20.32
CA PHE A 280 3.38 22.36 21.49
C PHE A 280 2.81 21.77 22.77
N PHE A 281 3.67 21.58 23.76
CA PHE A 281 3.29 21.05 25.06
C PHE A 281 3.72 22.01 26.18
N THR A 282 2.95 22.08 27.24
CA THR A 282 3.18 23.03 28.35
C THR A 282 4.50 22.82 29.08
N ARG A 283 5.07 21.61 29.10
CA ARG A 283 6.38 21.32 29.70
C ARG A 283 7.57 21.56 28.77
N GLY A 284 7.36 22.26 27.63
CA GLY A 284 8.41 22.69 26.73
C GLY A 284 8.79 21.71 25.62
N SER A 285 8.06 20.60 25.45
CA SER A 285 8.19 19.73 24.29
C SER A 285 7.50 20.37 23.08
N TRP A 286 8.09 20.20 21.89
CA TRP A 286 7.49 20.66 20.64
C TRP A 286 7.87 19.75 19.48
N ALA A 287 7.04 19.73 18.44
CA ALA A 287 7.33 19.02 17.21
C ALA A 287 6.86 19.82 15.99
N SER A 288 7.55 19.65 14.87
CA SER A 288 7.17 20.25 13.59
C SER A 288 7.08 19.18 12.53
N ASN A 289 6.01 19.22 11.76
CA ASN A 289 5.75 18.30 10.65
C ASN A 289 5.55 19.11 9.38
N LEU A 290 6.28 18.77 8.34
CA LEU A 290 6.16 19.36 7.01
C LEU A 290 5.75 18.26 6.03
N TYR A 291 4.61 18.41 5.40
CA TYR A 291 4.13 17.53 4.34
C TYR A 291 4.04 18.28 3.04
N SER A 292 4.51 17.71 1.96
CA SER A 292 4.33 18.26 0.62
C SER A 292 3.95 17.14 -0.34
N GLN A 293 2.96 17.41 -1.17
CA GLN A 293 2.58 16.53 -2.26
C GLN A 293 2.82 17.23 -3.58
N TYR A 294 3.22 16.45 -4.57
CA TYR A 294 3.39 16.95 -5.91
C TYR A 294 3.00 15.90 -6.94
N ALA A 295 2.29 16.34 -7.97
CA ALA A 295 1.86 15.48 -9.06
C ALA A 295 1.85 16.24 -10.38
N ASN A 296 2.39 15.59 -11.41
CA ASN A 296 2.23 16.03 -12.78
C ASN A 296 1.62 14.88 -13.58
N ARG A 297 0.38 15.08 -14.00
CA ARG A 297 -0.41 14.05 -14.68
C ARG A 297 0.36 13.46 -15.86
N TYR A 298 0.40 12.13 -15.94
CA TYR A 298 1.16 11.33 -16.92
C TYR A 298 2.68 11.49 -16.89
N ARG A 299 3.27 12.13 -15.87
CA ARG A 299 4.72 12.26 -15.73
C ARG A 299 5.24 11.66 -14.44
N TYR A 300 4.77 12.14 -13.30
CA TYR A 300 5.20 11.68 -11.98
C TYR A 300 4.23 12.10 -10.89
N ASN A 301 4.31 11.41 -9.78
CA ASN A 301 3.68 11.79 -8.53
C ASN A 301 4.64 11.51 -7.37
N GLY A 302 4.44 12.22 -6.28
CA GLY A 302 5.24 12.00 -5.08
C GLY A 302 4.71 12.74 -3.86
N ALA A 303 5.26 12.38 -2.72
CA ALA A 303 5.01 13.01 -1.44
C ALA A 303 6.31 13.07 -0.62
N LEU A 304 6.54 14.17 0.08
CA LEU A 304 7.65 14.38 0.98
C LEU A 304 7.10 14.71 2.37
N SER A 305 7.62 14.05 3.38
CA SER A 305 7.31 14.33 4.78
C SER A 305 8.61 14.49 5.56
N PHE A 306 8.76 15.60 6.23
CA PHE A 306 9.83 15.86 7.19
C PHE A 306 9.21 16.12 8.55
N ARG A 307 9.66 15.38 9.56
CA ARG A 307 9.16 15.48 10.94
C ARG A 307 10.34 15.67 11.88
N TYR A 308 10.21 16.61 12.78
CA TYR A 308 11.20 16.85 13.82
C TYR A 308 10.48 16.99 15.16
N ALA A 309 11.01 16.36 16.20
CA ALA A 309 10.47 16.43 17.56
C ALA A 309 11.57 16.72 18.58
N TYR A 310 11.29 17.68 19.45
CA TYR A 310 12.06 17.99 20.64
C TYR A 310 11.24 17.61 21.86
N ASN A 311 11.55 16.48 22.47
CA ASN A 311 10.83 15.94 23.61
C ASN A 311 11.64 16.20 24.88
N LYS A 312 11.03 16.91 25.82
CA LYS A 312 11.53 17.11 27.19
C LYS A 312 10.66 16.28 28.12
N TYR A 313 11.27 15.35 28.80
CA TYR A 313 10.65 14.49 29.79
C TYR A 313 11.12 14.85 31.18
N GLY A 314 10.21 14.94 32.15
CA GLY A 314 10.49 15.39 33.51
C GLY A 314 10.71 16.91 33.62
N GLU A 315 10.71 17.40 34.84
CA GLU A 315 10.98 18.81 35.14
C GLU A 315 12.50 19.05 35.24
N THR A 316 12.96 20.27 34.99
CA THR A 316 14.39 20.59 34.90
C THR A 316 15.16 20.35 36.22
N TYR A 317 14.44 20.33 37.33
CA TYR A 317 14.98 20.07 38.67
C TYR A 317 14.95 18.58 39.08
N GLU A 318 14.34 17.71 38.25
CA GLU A 318 14.33 16.27 38.50
C GLU A 318 15.59 15.61 37.96
N SER A 319 16.15 14.67 38.70
CA SER A 319 17.37 13.93 38.33
C SER A 319 17.18 13.07 37.07
N ASN A 320 15.96 12.74 36.71
CA ASN A 320 15.57 11.94 35.55
C ASN A 320 15.13 12.78 34.32
N SER A 321 15.31 14.11 34.39
CA SER A 321 15.02 15.01 33.26
C SER A 321 15.85 14.62 32.04
N LYS A 322 15.19 14.38 30.91
CA LYS A 322 15.81 13.95 29.67
C LYS A 322 15.27 14.72 28.47
N ILE A 323 16.18 15.17 27.63
CA ILE A 323 15.88 15.77 26.33
C ILE A 323 16.19 14.78 25.22
N VAL A 324 15.21 14.50 24.37
CA VAL A 324 15.34 13.63 23.21
C VAL A 324 14.97 14.42 21.96
N LYS A 325 15.88 14.42 20.99
CA LYS A 325 15.68 15.05 19.68
C LYS A 325 15.55 13.96 18.64
N ASP A 326 14.40 13.91 18.00
CA ASP A 326 14.08 12.90 17.01
C ASP A 326 13.70 13.55 15.68
N PHE A 327 14.05 12.90 14.58
CA PHE A 327 13.58 13.29 13.24
C PHE A 327 13.21 12.06 12.43
N ASN A 328 12.34 12.26 11.42
CA ASN A 328 11.99 11.25 10.43
C ASN A 328 11.75 11.93 9.08
N ILE A 329 12.28 11.33 8.04
CA ILE A 329 12.13 11.77 6.64
C ILE A 329 11.47 10.63 5.88
N GLN A 330 10.37 10.94 5.21
CA GLN A 330 9.71 10.03 4.29
C GLN A 330 9.57 10.70 2.93
N TRP A 331 10.02 10.04 1.87
CA TRP A 331 9.87 10.51 0.51
C TRP A 331 9.41 9.38 -0.39
N LEU A 332 8.28 9.59 -1.02
CA LEU A 332 7.73 8.71 -2.03
C LEU A 332 7.73 9.44 -3.36
N HIS A 333 8.34 8.85 -4.39
CA HIS A 333 8.31 9.35 -5.75
C HIS A 333 8.17 8.20 -6.73
N GLN A 334 7.32 8.40 -7.72
CA GLN A 334 7.18 7.45 -8.81
C GLN A 334 6.98 8.17 -10.13
N SER A 335 7.81 7.85 -11.11
CA SER A 335 7.61 8.28 -12.49
C SER A 335 6.53 7.43 -13.16
N ASP A 336 5.71 8.05 -14.00
CA ASP A 336 4.75 7.33 -14.84
C ASP A 336 5.48 6.63 -15.99
N ALA A 337 5.22 5.33 -16.16
CA ALA A 337 5.83 4.52 -17.20
C ALA A 337 5.53 5.03 -18.63
N LYS A 338 4.43 5.77 -18.81
CA LYS A 338 4.03 6.36 -20.09
C LYS A 338 4.82 7.63 -20.44
N SER A 339 5.43 8.30 -19.46
CA SER A 339 6.14 9.57 -19.69
C SER A 339 7.42 9.41 -20.50
N ARG A 340 8.17 8.35 -20.20
CA ARG A 340 9.44 7.98 -20.89
C ARG A 340 9.52 6.46 -20.98
N PRO A 341 9.04 5.86 -22.08
CA PRO A 341 9.12 4.42 -22.25
C PRO A 341 10.55 3.90 -22.11
N GLY A 342 10.73 2.90 -21.27
CA GLY A 342 12.05 2.33 -20.98
C GLY A 342 12.86 3.05 -19.90
N VAL A 343 12.38 4.15 -19.33
CA VAL A 343 13.01 4.84 -18.20
C VAL A 343 12.04 4.89 -17.03
N SER A 344 12.47 4.48 -15.85
CA SER A 344 11.70 4.61 -14.62
C SER A 344 12.58 5.16 -13.50
N PHE A 345 12.01 6.07 -12.72
CA PHE A 345 12.61 6.54 -11.49
C PHE A 345 11.58 6.37 -10.35
N SER A 346 12.01 5.71 -9.29
CA SER A 346 11.21 5.53 -8.09
C SER A 346 12.06 5.78 -6.85
N ALA A 347 11.47 6.41 -5.87
CA ALA A 347 12.07 6.59 -4.55
C ALA A 347 11.03 6.26 -3.48
N LYS A 348 11.43 5.44 -2.54
CA LYS A 348 10.73 5.19 -1.28
C LYS A 348 11.76 5.34 -0.18
N VAL A 349 11.76 6.48 0.47
CA VAL A 349 12.68 6.80 1.58
C VAL A 349 11.90 6.79 2.87
N ASP A 350 12.41 6.08 3.86
CA ASP A 350 11.98 6.12 5.25
C ASP A 350 13.24 6.03 6.12
N ALA A 351 13.62 7.14 6.73
CA ALA A 351 14.85 7.26 7.49
C ALA A 351 14.66 8.25 8.65
N GLY A 352 15.36 8.03 9.75
CA GLY A 352 15.27 8.92 10.90
C GLY A 352 16.01 8.40 12.11
N THR A 353 15.80 9.01 13.27
CA THR A 353 16.31 8.48 14.52
C THR A 353 15.58 7.17 14.88
N SER A 354 16.30 6.18 15.37
CA SER A 354 15.73 4.87 15.74
C SER A 354 14.62 4.97 16.79
N THR A 355 14.63 6.05 17.57
CA THR A 355 13.67 6.30 18.64
C THR A 355 12.43 7.09 18.19
N TYR A 356 12.43 7.62 16.96
CA TYR A 356 11.36 8.53 16.52
C TYR A 356 9.95 7.92 16.66
N ASN A 357 9.74 6.73 16.12
CA ASN A 357 8.43 6.08 16.15
C ASN A 357 8.01 5.70 17.58
N ALA A 358 8.94 5.24 18.39
CA ALA A 358 8.67 4.90 19.78
C ALA A 358 8.24 6.12 20.62
N ASN A 359 8.85 7.29 20.39
CA ASN A 359 8.62 8.50 21.18
C ASN A 359 7.47 9.38 20.64
N ASN A 360 7.16 9.31 19.34
CA ASN A 360 6.31 10.30 18.68
C ASN A 360 5.13 9.70 17.90
N SER A 361 5.08 8.39 17.70
CA SER A 361 3.95 7.75 17.05
C SER A 361 2.91 7.29 18.07
N PHE A 362 1.65 7.31 17.64
CA PHE A 362 0.49 6.85 18.41
C PHE A 362 -0.13 5.57 17.83
N VAL A 363 0.41 5.12 16.70
CA VAL A 363 -0.05 3.91 15.99
C VAL A 363 0.79 2.74 16.43
N ALA A 364 0.17 1.70 16.98
CA ALA A 364 0.86 0.53 17.52
C ALA A 364 1.82 -0.12 16.50
N ASN A 365 1.41 -0.25 15.25
CA ASN A 365 2.24 -0.82 14.19
C ASN A 365 3.51 0.01 13.93
N GLN A 366 3.45 1.33 14.03
CA GLN A 366 4.61 2.20 13.86
C GLN A 366 5.54 2.13 15.08
N ILE A 367 4.98 2.08 16.29
CA ILE A 367 5.76 1.91 17.51
C ILE A 367 6.52 0.57 17.50
N LEU A 368 5.91 -0.47 16.96
CA LEU A 368 6.48 -1.82 16.85
C LEU A 368 7.38 -2.00 15.62
N GLN A 369 7.49 -1.01 14.75
CA GLN A 369 8.34 -1.08 13.58
C GLN A 369 9.82 -1.13 13.97
N ASN A 370 10.45 -2.28 13.73
CA ASN A 370 11.84 -2.53 14.08
C ASN A 370 12.83 -2.14 12.97
N GLN A 371 12.34 -1.71 11.79
CA GLN A 371 13.20 -1.46 10.65
C GLN A 371 12.69 -0.31 9.79
N TYR A 372 13.55 0.66 9.51
CA TYR A 372 13.36 1.62 8.42
C TYR A 372 14.05 1.11 7.16
N GLN A 373 13.40 1.30 6.01
CA GLN A 373 13.93 0.87 4.73
C GLN A 373 13.72 1.96 3.67
N SER A 374 14.81 2.28 2.96
CA SER A 374 14.77 3.23 1.85
C SER A 374 15.33 2.58 0.60
N ASN A 375 14.71 2.87 -0.52
CA ASN A 375 15.16 2.45 -1.83
C ASN A 375 14.90 3.58 -2.84
N ILE A 376 15.96 4.04 -3.51
CA ILE A 376 15.90 4.97 -4.62
C ILE A 376 16.46 4.23 -5.83
N THR A 377 15.68 4.16 -6.91
CA THR A 377 16.06 3.37 -8.08
C THR A 377 15.78 4.13 -9.36
N TYR A 378 16.81 4.26 -10.18
CA TYR A 378 16.72 4.69 -11.57
C TYR A 378 16.99 3.48 -12.47
N THR A 379 16.03 3.15 -13.34
CA THR A 379 16.20 2.05 -14.30
C THR A 379 16.03 2.56 -15.72
N LYS A 380 16.98 2.23 -16.58
CA LYS A 380 16.92 2.46 -18.03
C LYS A 380 16.96 1.13 -18.77
N ARG A 381 15.93 0.85 -19.54
CA ARG A 381 15.84 -0.27 -20.47
C ARG A 381 15.88 0.25 -21.89
N TRP A 382 16.80 -0.25 -22.70
CA TRP A 382 16.86 0.15 -24.11
C TRP A 382 15.80 -0.61 -24.90
N GLN A 383 14.95 0.15 -25.57
CA GLN A 383 13.94 -0.45 -26.44
C GLN A 383 14.64 -1.20 -27.58
N ASN A 384 14.13 -2.38 -27.91
CA ASN A 384 14.67 -3.28 -28.93
C ASN A 384 16.10 -3.81 -28.69
N LYS A 385 16.67 -3.59 -27.50
CA LYS A 385 17.94 -4.17 -27.08
C LYS A 385 17.77 -4.92 -25.75
N PRO A 386 18.37 -6.07 -25.58
CA PRO A 386 18.26 -6.86 -24.34
C PRO A 386 19.15 -6.28 -23.21
N ILE A 387 19.15 -4.96 -23.05
CA ILE A 387 20.07 -4.24 -22.15
C ILE A 387 19.25 -3.42 -21.16
N SER A 388 19.63 -3.50 -19.89
CA SER A 388 19.11 -2.64 -18.83
C SER A 388 20.21 -2.17 -17.90
N LEU A 389 20.08 -0.92 -17.42
CA LEU A 389 20.91 -0.31 -16.41
C LEU A 389 20.04 0.10 -15.23
N THR A 390 20.41 -0.30 -14.05
CA THR A 390 19.78 0.12 -12.81
C THR A 390 20.83 0.78 -11.91
N ILE A 391 20.55 1.98 -11.46
CA ILE A 391 21.37 2.71 -10.48
C ILE A 391 20.49 2.95 -9.27
N GLY A 392 20.96 2.60 -8.10
CA GLY A 392 20.17 2.69 -6.87
C GLY A 392 20.95 3.16 -5.67
N ALA A 393 20.18 3.56 -4.66
CA ALA A 393 20.64 3.79 -3.30
C ALA A 393 19.69 3.05 -2.35
N ASN A 394 20.24 2.25 -1.47
CA ASN A 394 19.48 1.48 -0.48
C ASN A 394 19.92 1.87 0.93
N HIS A 395 18.99 1.97 1.84
CA HIS A 395 19.22 2.19 3.24
C HIS A 395 18.36 1.22 4.04
N SER A 396 18.93 0.61 5.06
CA SER A 396 18.19 -0.15 6.06
C SER A 396 18.72 0.19 7.45
N GLN A 397 17.83 0.44 8.39
CA GLN A 397 18.16 0.79 9.77
C GLN A 397 17.33 -0.06 10.70
N ASN A 398 18.00 -0.78 11.60
CA ASN A 398 17.33 -1.52 12.65
C ASN A 398 17.16 -0.62 13.87
N THR A 399 15.90 -0.38 14.29
CA THR A 399 15.58 0.56 15.38
C THR A 399 15.98 0.05 16.77
N GLN A 400 16.14 -1.26 16.97
CA GLN A 400 16.54 -1.86 18.24
C GLN A 400 18.06 -1.86 18.41
N SER A 401 18.77 -2.43 17.43
CA SER A 401 20.25 -2.48 17.45
C SER A 401 20.89 -1.16 17.04
N ARG A 402 20.12 -0.21 16.50
CA ARG A 402 20.57 1.09 15.98
C ARG A 402 21.58 1.00 14.85
N LEU A 403 21.66 -0.16 14.22
CA LEU A 403 22.59 -0.43 13.13
C LEU A 403 22.00 0.09 11.82
N VAL A 404 22.76 0.92 11.11
CA VAL A 404 22.42 1.52 9.84
C VAL A 404 23.31 0.95 8.74
N ASN A 405 22.71 0.46 7.68
CA ASN A 405 23.40 -0.01 6.48
C ASN A 405 22.95 0.88 5.30
N VAL A 406 23.89 1.50 4.63
CA VAL A 406 23.65 2.31 3.43
C VAL A 406 24.45 1.72 2.28
N SER A 407 23.79 1.50 1.14
CA SER A 407 24.45 1.14 -0.11
C SER A 407 24.26 2.27 -1.11
N LEU A 408 25.35 2.98 -1.47
CA LEU A 408 25.32 4.16 -2.31
C LEU A 408 26.68 4.37 -3.01
N PRO A 409 26.76 4.34 -4.34
CA PRO A 409 25.76 3.82 -5.26
C PRO A 409 25.70 2.29 -5.28
N SER A 410 24.59 1.74 -5.74
CA SER A 410 24.47 0.39 -6.25
C SER A 410 24.20 0.47 -7.75
N VAL A 411 25.04 -0.15 -8.58
CA VAL A 411 24.93 -0.11 -10.04
C VAL A 411 24.79 -1.54 -10.54
N SER A 412 23.76 -1.81 -11.32
CA SER A 412 23.57 -3.09 -11.98
C SER A 412 23.32 -2.86 -13.47
N PHE A 413 24.20 -3.42 -14.29
CA PHE A 413 24.07 -3.42 -15.75
C PHE A 413 23.85 -4.86 -16.21
N PHE A 414 22.76 -5.08 -16.92
CA PHE A 414 22.32 -6.39 -17.31
C PHE A 414 22.12 -6.49 -18.82
N VAL A 415 22.74 -7.51 -19.43
CA VAL A 415 22.47 -7.93 -20.80
C VAL A 415 21.72 -9.25 -20.76
N ASN A 416 20.48 -9.21 -21.21
CA ASN A 416 19.63 -10.41 -21.26
C ASN A 416 20.21 -11.48 -22.17
N GLY A 417 19.82 -12.72 -21.92
CA GLY A 417 20.34 -13.88 -22.67
C GLY A 417 20.24 -13.72 -24.19
N PHE A 418 21.35 -13.90 -24.86
CA PHE A 418 21.42 -13.93 -26.29
C PHE A 418 22.23 -15.15 -26.74
N ASN A 419 21.98 -15.59 -27.96
CA ASN A 419 22.64 -16.75 -28.54
C ASN A 419 23.69 -16.29 -29.55
N PRO A 420 24.98 -16.16 -29.16
CA PRO A 420 26.01 -15.53 -30.00
C PRO A 420 26.32 -16.32 -31.30
N PHE A 421 26.05 -17.62 -31.28
CA PHE A 421 26.35 -18.50 -32.41
C PHE A 421 25.15 -18.75 -33.32
N GLN A 422 23.96 -18.22 -32.97
CA GLN A 422 22.74 -18.43 -33.72
C GLN A 422 22.76 -17.64 -35.06
N ASN A 423 22.73 -18.35 -36.16
CA ASN A 423 22.57 -17.71 -37.46
C ASN A 423 21.11 -17.74 -37.93
N LYS A 424 20.46 -16.56 -37.91
CA LYS A 424 19.06 -16.41 -38.30
C LYS A 424 18.76 -16.72 -39.77
N LYS A 425 19.77 -16.75 -40.62
CA LYS A 425 19.63 -17.02 -42.07
C LYS A 425 19.76 -18.50 -42.43
N ARG A 426 20.18 -19.35 -41.49
CA ARG A 426 20.42 -20.76 -41.74
C ARG A 426 19.17 -21.60 -41.46
N VAL A 427 18.86 -22.51 -42.30
CA VAL A 427 17.83 -23.53 -42.09
C VAL A 427 18.40 -24.64 -41.21
N GLY A 428 17.76 -24.96 -40.11
CA GLY A 428 18.18 -25.97 -39.13
C GLY A 428 19.03 -25.42 -37.99
N GLU A 429 18.89 -25.98 -36.81
CA GLU A 429 19.62 -25.61 -35.58
C GLU A 429 20.80 -26.56 -35.37
N ARG A 430 21.97 -26.02 -35.12
CA ARG A 430 23.14 -26.76 -34.65
C ARG A 430 23.20 -26.75 -33.12
N TRP A 431 23.96 -27.67 -32.54
CA TRP A 431 24.10 -27.76 -31.09
C TRP A 431 24.58 -26.48 -30.43
N TYR A 432 25.49 -25.74 -31.04
CA TYR A 432 26.03 -24.50 -30.51
C TYR A 432 25.09 -23.30 -30.67
N ASP A 433 24.05 -23.36 -31.49
CA ASP A 433 23.04 -22.31 -31.60
C ASP A 433 22.20 -22.15 -30.34
N LYS A 434 22.18 -23.20 -29.50
CA LYS A 434 21.46 -23.25 -28.22
C LYS A 434 22.27 -22.69 -27.04
N ILE A 435 23.51 -22.30 -27.29
CA ILE A 435 24.34 -21.67 -26.25
C ILE A 435 23.85 -20.27 -26.03
N THR A 436 23.39 -20.00 -24.82
CA THR A 436 22.89 -18.71 -24.36
C THR A 436 23.91 -18.10 -23.41
N VAL A 437 24.31 -16.88 -23.67
CA VAL A 437 25.22 -16.10 -22.83
C VAL A 437 24.43 -14.91 -22.23
N GLN A 438 24.61 -14.68 -20.98
CA GLN A 438 24.12 -13.50 -20.28
C GLN A 438 25.29 -12.73 -19.69
N TYR A 439 25.10 -11.48 -19.39
CA TYR A 439 26.10 -10.69 -18.70
C TYR A 439 25.44 -9.79 -17.66
N THR A 440 25.99 -9.79 -16.45
CA THR A 440 25.61 -8.91 -15.38
C THR A 440 26.86 -8.26 -14.79
N PHE A 441 26.81 -6.95 -14.67
CA PHE A 441 27.78 -6.18 -13.90
C PHE A 441 27.06 -5.58 -12.70
N ASP A 442 27.54 -5.88 -11.50
CA ASP A 442 27.05 -5.32 -10.25
C ASP A 442 28.20 -4.66 -9.50
N ALA A 443 28.01 -3.40 -9.14
CA ALA A 443 28.95 -2.66 -8.30
C ALA A 443 28.20 -2.03 -7.13
N ARG A 444 28.76 -2.18 -5.94
CA ARG A 444 28.16 -1.66 -4.70
C ARG A 444 29.21 -1.02 -3.82
N ASN A 445 28.78 0.03 -3.16
CA ASN A 445 29.53 0.66 -2.11
C ASN A 445 28.63 0.74 -0.85
N LYS A 446 29.03 0.05 0.22
CA LYS A 446 28.28 -0.05 1.47
C LYS A 446 28.99 0.68 2.59
N LEU A 447 28.21 1.32 3.44
CA LEU A 447 28.63 1.92 4.69
C LEU A 447 27.75 1.33 5.81
N GLN A 448 28.38 0.93 6.91
CA GLN A 448 27.72 0.41 8.08
C GLN A 448 28.16 1.21 9.30
N PHE A 449 27.20 1.70 10.06
CA PHE A 449 27.47 2.49 11.28
C PHE A 449 26.29 2.39 12.25
N TYR A 450 26.51 2.83 13.49
CA TYR A 450 25.44 3.02 14.46
C TYR A 450 24.92 4.45 14.39
N ASP A 451 23.60 4.65 14.48
CA ASP A 451 22.98 5.97 14.40
C ASP A 451 23.45 6.95 15.48
N THR A 452 23.93 6.43 16.62
CA THR A 452 24.48 7.22 17.73
C THR A 452 25.88 7.77 17.46
N SER A 453 26.63 7.16 16.54
CA SER A 453 28.04 7.52 16.26
C SER A 453 28.21 8.22 14.91
N PHE A 454 27.13 8.46 14.20
CA PHE A 454 27.17 9.04 12.86
C PHE A 454 27.57 10.51 12.89
N SER A 455 28.58 10.84 12.09
CA SER A 455 29.01 12.21 11.85
C SER A 455 29.52 12.32 10.40
N PHE A 456 29.01 13.28 9.67
CA PHE A 456 29.44 13.53 8.28
C PHE A 456 30.94 13.80 8.19
N ASN A 457 31.53 14.41 9.20
CA ASN A 457 32.96 14.74 9.22
C ASN A 457 33.87 13.52 9.48
N LYS A 458 33.30 12.41 9.94
CA LYS A 458 34.01 11.14 10.20
C LYS A 458 33.82 10.13 9.08
N LEU A 459 33.07 10.44 8.04
CA LEU A 459 32.92 9.59 6.88
C LEU A 459 34.23 9.49 6.11
N SER A 460 34.92 8.37 6.27
CA SER A 460 36.10 8.04 5.50
C SER A 460 35.77 6.96 4.47
N PHE A 461 36.32 7.08 3.27
CA PHE A 461 36.29 6.01 2.26
C PHE A 461 36.85 4.69 2.80
N ASP A 462 37.63 4.76 3.85
CA ASP A 462 38.24 3.65 4.52
C ASP A 462 37.29 2.74 5.25
N GLN A 463 36.15 3.27 5.66
CA GLN A 463 35.10 2.54 6.35
C GLN A 463 34.10 1.90 5.35
N MET A 464 34.20 2.27 4.08
CA MET A 464 33.28 1.77 3.06
C MET A 464 33.68 0.38 2.59
N ILE A 465 32.71 -0.50 2.50
CA ILE A 465 32.81 -1.85 1.95
C ILE A 465 32.38 -1.74 0.50
N ASN A 466 33.33 -1.84 -0.43
CA ASN A 466 33.05 -1.68 -1.85
C ASN A 466 33.51 -2.89 -2.65
N GLY A 467 33.04 -2.97 -3.87
CA GLY A 467 33.43 -4.02 -4.82
C GLY A 467 32.56 -3.97 -6.07
N ALA A 468 33.06 -4.57 -7.13
CA ALA A 468 32.31 -4.82 -8.34
C ALA A 468 32.47 -6.28 -8.77
N GLN A 469 31.45 -6.81 -9.39
CA GLN A 469 31.38 -8.19 -9.89
C GLN A 469 30.85 -8.21 -11.32
N HIS A 470 31.57 -8.84 -12.20
CA HIS A 470 31.10 -9.27 -13.52
C HIS A 470 30.64 -10.72 -13.39
N ASN A 471 29.47 -11.04 -13.90
CA ASN A 471 28.93 -12.38 -13.89
C ASN A 471 28.47 -12.75 -15.30
N ILE A 472 29.03 -13.83 -15.86
CA ILE A 472 28.80 -14.32 -17.21
C ILE A 472 28.29 -15.76 -17.15
N PRO A 473 26.98 -15.98 -16.91
CA PRO A 473 26.40 -17.30 -17.01
C PRO A 473 26.27 -17.73 -18.48
N ILE A 474 26.82 -18.88 -18.78
CA ILE A 474 26.76 -19.56 -20.08
C ILE A 474 25.93 -20.80 -19.90
N SER A 475 24.83 -20.94 -20.61
CA SER A 475 23.95 -22.10 -20.50
C SER A 475 23.57 -22.67 -21.86
N ALA A 476 23.36 -23.99 -21.88
CA ALA A 476 22.85 -24.69 -23.05
C ALA A 476 21.87 -25.78 -22.61
N SER A 477 20.79 -25.99 -23.35
CA SER A 477 19.80 -27.01 -23.05
C SER A 477 19.50 -27.88 -24.27
N TYR A 478 19.55 -29.19 -24.07
CA TYR A 478 19.36 -30.20 -25.11
C TYR A 478 18.35 -31.27 -24.68
N ASN A 479 17.62 -31.82 -25.61
CA ASN A 479 16.85 -33.04 -25.44
C ASN A 479 17.65 -34.24 -25.89
N ILE A 480 18.00 -35.12 -24.96
CA ILE A 480 18.69 -36.38 -25.23
C ILE A 480 17.62 -37.49 -25.25
N PHE A 481 17.72 -38.41 -26.22
CA PHE A 481 16.81 -39.54 -26.36
C PHE A 481 15.32 -39.18 -26.31
N ARG A 482 14.94 -37.96 -26.71
CA ARG A 482 13.57 -37.39 -26.70
C ARG A 482 12.95 -37.17 -25.31
N PHE A 483 13.37 -37.89 -24.28
CA PHE A 483 12.72 -37.91 -22.96
C PHE A 483 13.57 -37.26 -21.85
N VAL A 484 14.86 -37.19 -22.02
CA VAL A 484 15.78 -36.63 -21.03
C VAL A 484 16.25 -35.27 -21.50
N LYS A 485 16.00 -34.28 -20.63
CA LYS A 485 16.56 -32.94 -20.84
C LYS A 485 17.90 -32.83 -20.14
N MET A 486 18.92 -32.39 -20.87
CA MET A 486 20.23 -32.05 -20.34
C MET A 486 20.39 -30.54 -20.35
N SER A 487 20.78 -29.95 -19.23
CA SER A 487 21.20 -28.55 -19.17
C SER A 487 22.64 -28.44 -18.68
N MET A 488 23.45 -27.67 -19.42
CA MET A 488 24.81 -27.36 -19.06
C MET A 488 24.87 -25.90 -18.63
N ASN A 489 25.54 -25.61 -17.52
CA ASN A 489 25.73 -24.26 -17.03
C ASN A 489 27.19 -24.09 -16.62
N VAL A 490 27.80 -23.02 -17.07
CA VAL A 490 29.10 -22.52 -16.61
C VAL A 490 28.87 -21.08 -16.17
N ASN A 491 29.16 -20.79 -14.95
CA ASN A 491 29.01 -19.47 -14.39
C ASN A 491 30.40 -18.91 -14.10
N TYR A 492 30.83 -17.96 -14.89
CA TYR A 492 32.10 -17.26 -14.72
C TYR A 492 31.90 -15.94 -14.08
N LYS A 493 32.69 -15.62 -13.05
CA LYS A 493 32.68 -14.36 -12.36
C LYS A 493 34.06 -13.74 -12.26
N GLU A 494 34.13 -12.43 -12.43
CA GLU A 494 35.32 -11.63 -12.16
C GLU A 494 34.97 -10.54 -11.14
N TYR A 495 35.83 -10.37 -10.18
CA TYR A 495 35.66 -9.42 -9.08
C TYR A 495 36.71 -8.32 -9.17
N TRP A 496 36.27 -7.10 -8.97
CA TRP A 496 37.13 -5.93 -8.80
C TRP A 496 37.00 -5.43 -7.37
N MET A 497 38.10 -5.36 -6.65
CA MET A 497 38.17 -5.10 -5.22
C MET A 497 39.22 -4.06 -4.92
N THR A 498 39.05 -3.37 -3.79
CA THR A 498 39.92 -2.22 -3.44
C THR A 498 40.86 -2.53 -2.28
N ARG A 499 40.73 -3.69 -1.67
CA ARG A 499 41.58 -4.10 -0.56
C ARG A 499 41.82 -5.60 -0.49
N ARG A 500 42.94 -5.97 0.13
CA ARG A 500 43.20 -7.29 0.70
C ARG A 500 43.39 -7.19 2.19
N MET A 501 42.93 -8.18 2.95
CA MET A 501 42.99 -8.20 4.40
C MET A 501 43.56 -9.53 4.86
N PHE A 502 44.59 -9.48 5.66
CA PHE A 502 45.20 -10.65 6.30
C PHE A 502 45.12 -10.52 7.82
N LYS A 503 44.59 -11.54 8.45
CA LYS A 503 44.47 -11.65 9.90
C LYS A 503 45.52 -12.62 10.39
N SER A 504 46.17 -12.30 11.49
CA SER A 504 47.11 -13.20 12.21
C SER A 504 46.91 -13.03 13.70
N TYR A 505 46.85 -14.16 14.44
CA TYR A 505 46.76 -14.11 15.88
C TYR A 505 48.15 -14.03 16.45
N ASP A 506 48.45 -12.92 17.15
CA ASP A 506 49.69 -12.75 17.89
C ASP A 506 49.57 -13.44 19.28
N ILE A 507 50.26 -14.54 19.44
CA ILE A 507 50.23 -15.35 20.68
C ILE A 507 50.87 -14.60 21.86
N ALA A 508 51.89 -13.75 21.60
CA ALA A 508 52.60 -13.03 22.64
C ALA A 508 51.76 -11.90 23.26
N ASN A 509 50.97 -11.24 22.44
CA ASN A 509 50.12 -10.11 22.84
C ASN A 509 48.62 -10.49 22.95
N GLU A 510 48.26 -11.76 22.78
CA GLU A 510 46.90 -12.29 22.85
C GLU A 510 45.87 -11.49 22.03
N ARG A 511 46.28 -11.02 20.88
CA ARG A 511 45.41 -10.18 20.02
C ARG A 511 45.39 -10.64 18.57
N LEU A 512 44.30 -10.32 17.90
CA LEU A 512 44.13 -10.56 16.46
C LEU A 512 44.59 -9.32 15.67
N ASP A 513 45.76 -9.43 15.05
CA ASP A 513 46.28 -8.37 14.18
C ASP A 513 45.63 -8.49 12.79
N THR A 514 45.25 -7.34 12.24
CA THR A 514 44.61 -7.21 10.92
C THR A 514 45.38 -6.25 10.03
N ASN A 515 46.06 -6.82 9.04
CA ASN A 515 46.83 -6.05 8.06
C ASN A 515 45.97 -5.81 6.79
N THR A 516 45.69 -4.56 6.48
CA THR A 516 44.90 -4.18 5.30
C THR A 516 45.78 -3.54 4.25
N TYR A 517 45.81 -4.13 3.07
CA TYR A 517 46.54 -3.62 1.89
C TYR A 517 45.54 -3.06 0.89
N ARG A 518 45.72 -1.80 0.52
CA ARG A 518 44.87 -1.09 -0.43
C ARG A 518 45.47 -1.09 -1.80
N GLY A 519 44.62 -1.18 -2.81
CA GLY A 519 44.99 -1.20 -4.19
C GLY A 519 43.85 -1.75 -5.05
N PHE A 520 44.07 -1.78 -6.35
CA PHE A 520 43.12 -2.42 -7.25
C PHE A 520 43.50 -3.91 -7.43
N TYR A 521 42.58 -4.76 -7.01
CA TYR A 521 42.75 -6.22 -7.08
C TYR A 521 41.66 -6.85 -7.93
N THR A 522 42.04 -7.82 -8.75
CA THR A 522 41.11 -8.63 -9.51
C THR A 522 41.20 -10.09 -9.06
N ALA A 523 40.06 -10.75 -9.02
CA ALA A 523 39.99 -12.19 -8.79
C ALA A 523 38.90 -12.81 -9.67
N ARG A 524 39.01 -14.09 -9.92
CA ARG A 524 38.11 -14.81 -10.82
C ARG A 524 37.67 -16.11 -10.17
N ASP A 525 36.39 -16.41 -10.25
CA ASP A 525 35.90 -17.72 -9.89
C ASP A 525 34.95 -18.27 -10.96
N PHE A 526 34.76 -19.58 -10.97
CA PHE A 526 33.80 -20.22 -11.83
C PHE A 526 33.21 -21.47 -11.18
N ASP A 527 32.01 -21.77 -11.57
CA ASP A 527 31.37 -23.04 -11.31
C ASP A 527 30.79 -23.62 -12.58
N ALA A 528 30.86 -24.95 -12.71
CA ALA A 528 30.31 -25.65 -13.85
C ALA A 528 29.37 -26.75 -13.39
N SER A 529 28.27 -26.94 -14.11
CA SER A 529 27.31 -28.00 -13.79
C SER A 529 26.62 -28.56 -15.04
N ILE A 530 26.37 -29.86 -15.01
CA ILE A 530 25.57 -30.56 -16.01
C ILE A 530 24.42 -31.24 -15.26
N ARG A 531 23.20 -30.99 -15.71
CA ARG A 531 21.98 -31.52 -15.09
C ARG A 531 21.18 -32.30 -16.09
N PHE A 532 20.76 -33.49 -15.71
CA PHE A 532 19.84 -34.35 -16.42
C PHE A 532 18.52 -34.45 -15.66
N TYR A 533 17.42 -34.28 -16.34
CA TYR A 533 16.13 -34.42 -15.73
C TYR A 533 15.08 -34.91 -16.73
N THR A 534 14.12 -35.68 -16.23
CA THR A 534 13.01 -36.21 -17.02
C THR A 534 11.75 -36.24 -16.20
N GLN A 535 10.62 -36.51 -16.85
CA GLN A 535 9.32 -36.70 -16.19
C GLN A 535 8.73 -38.04 -16.61
N ILE A 536 8.39 -38.84 -15.61
CA ILE A 536 7.77 -40.15 -15.76
C ILE A 536 6.31 -40.01 -15.32
N TYR A 537 5.38 -40.40 -16.19
CA TYR A 537 3.97 -40.27 -15.95
C TYR A 537 3.37 -41.65 -15.69
N GLY A 538 2.82 -41.87 -14.51
CA GLY A 538 1.96 -42.98 -14.17
C GLY A 538 0.49 -42.54 -14.15
N MET A 539 -0.39 -43.26 -14.86
CA MET A 539 -1.82 -42.99 -14.84
C MET A 539 -2.58 -44.29 -14.75
N LYS A 540 -3.47 -44.39 -13.73
CA LYS A 540 -4.38 -45.51 -13.56
C LYS A 540 -5.81 -44.98 -13.59
N MET A 541 -6.61 -45.53 -14.51
CA MET A 541 -8.03 -45.23 -14.58
C MET A 541 -8.82 -46.35 -13.87
N PHE A 542 -9.88 -45.96 -13.18
CA PHE A 542 -10.76 -46.87 -12.45
C PHE A 542 -12.08 -47.14 -13.22
N LYS A 543 -12.78 -48.21 -12.87
CA LYS A 543 -14.03 -48.67 -13.52
C LYS A 543 -15.11 -47.54 -13.52
N LYS A 544 -15.99 -47.57 -14.54
CA LYS A 544 -17.17 -46.72 -14.60
C LYS A 544 -18.02 -46.97 -13.32
N GLY A 545 -18.34 -45.91 -12.57
CA GLY A 545 -19.06 -45.99 -11.29
C GLY A 545 -18.22 -45.73 -10.04
N SER A 546 -16.90 -45.89 -10.10
CA SER A 546 -16.03 -45.51 -8.98
C SER A 546 -16.05 -43.97 -8.76
N ARG A 547 -16.11 -43.51 -7.51
CA ARG A 547 -16.05 -42.11 -7.14
C ARG A 547 -14.72 -41.46 -7.61
N ILE A 548 -13.63 -42.22 -7.54
CA ILE A 548 -12.35 -41.86 -8.10
C ILE A 548 -12.27 -42.41 -9.52
N ALA A 549 -12.16 -41.50 -10.49
CA ALA A 549 -12.08 -41.85 -11.91
C ALA A 549 -10.68 -42.25 -12.33
N GLY A 550 -9.66 -41.75 -11.70
CA GLY A 550 -8.26 -42.07 -11.98
C GLY A 550 -7.27 -41.42 -11.03
N ILE A 551 -6.06 -41.95 -11.03
CA ILE A 551 -4.92 -41.42 -10.29
C ILE A 551 -3.80 -41.09 -11.30
N ARG A 552 -3.21 -39.94 -11.20
CA ARG A 552 -2.05 -39.53 -11.96
C ARG A 552 -0.88 -39.28 -11.01
N HIS A 553 0.20 -39.99 -11.19
CA HIS A 553 1.46 -39.76 -10.48
C HIS A 553 2.52 -39.28 -11.48
N VAL A 554 3.16 -38.17 -11.18
CA VAL A 554 4.28 -37.66 -11.98
C VAL A 554 5.52 -37.70 -11.11
N ILE A 555 6.51 -38.43 -11.56
CA ILE A 555 7.81 -38.58 -10.92
C ILE A 555 8.82 -37.84 -11.80
N SER A 556 9.57 -36.92 -11.23
CA SER A 556 10.58 -36.14 -11.95
C SER A 556 11.96 -36.36 -11.31
N PRO A 557 12.65 -37.44 -11.71
CA PRO A 557 14.03 -37.67 -11.30
C PRO A 557 14.97 -36.65 -11.93
N GLU A 558 15.93 -36.17 -11.14
CA GLU A 558 17.03 -35.34 -11.61
C GLU A 558 18.36 -35.80 -11.03
N ALA A 559 19.40 -35.70 -11.83
CA ALA A 559 20.77 -35.87 -11.41
C ALA A 559 21.61 -34.76 -12.01
N SER A 560 22.49 -34.17 -11.24
CA SER A 560 23.42 -33.15 -11.73
C SER A 560 24.82 -33.38 -11.18
N PHE A 561 25.80 -33.18 -12.02
CA PHE A 561 27.18 -33.09 -11.63
C PHE A 561 27.60 -31.62 -11.56
N GLY A 562 28.18 -31.21 -10.47
CA GLY A 562 28.69 -29.86 -10.26
C GLY A 562 30.15 -29.86 -9.87
N TYR A 563 30.90 -28.93 -10.43
CA TYR A 563 32.32 -28.75 -10.16
C TYR A 563 32.58 -27.30 -9.72
N VAL A 564 33.29 -27.14 -8.62
CA VAL A 564 33.80 -25.86 -8.11
C VAL A 564 35.24 -26.11 -7.61
N PRO A 565 36.25 -25.38 -8.10
CA PRO A 565 37.62 -25.56 -7.66
C PRO A 565 37.87 -25.14 -6.23
N ASP A 566 38.98 -25.57 -5.64
CA ASP A 566 39.45 -25.02 -4.36
C ASP A 566 40.12 -23.66 -4.61
N TYR A 567 39.50 -22.59 -4.10
CA TYR A 567 40.04 -21.25 -4.27
C TYR A 567 41.14 -20.87 -3.26
N ALA A 568 41.51 -21.74 -2.34
CA ALA A 568 42.68 -21.58 -1.49
C ALA A 568 43.93 -22.18 -2.12
N ALA A 569 43.78 -23.10 -3.10
CA ALA A 569 44.88 -23.76 -3.78
C ALA A 569 45.33 -23.00 -5.05
N ALA A 570 46.41 -23.47 -5.66
CA ALA A 570 46.91 -23.00 -6.95
C ALA A 570 45.83 -23.16 -8.03
N PRO A 571 45.68 -22.26 -8.98
CA PRO A 571 46.41 -20.98 -9.15
C PRO A 571 45.79 -19.80 -8.43
N PHE A 572 44.75 -20.01 -7.64
CA PHE A 572 43.89 -18.93 -7.09
C PHE A 572 44.48 -18.24 -5.86
N TYR A 573 44.78 -18.99 -4.81
CA TYR A 573 45.30 -18.47 -3.53
C TYR A 573 44.48 -17.34 -2.92
N TYR A 574 43.15 -17.45 -2.94
CA TYR A 574 42.25 -16.45 -2.38
C TYR A 574 41.99 -16.64 -0.88
N GLY A 575 42.22 -17.87 -0.39
CA GLY A 575 42.11 -18.21 1.03
C GLY A 575 43.49 -18.52 1.63
N TYR A 576 43.68 -18.25 2.92
CA TYR A 576 44.86 -18.59 3.71
C TYR A 576 44.43 -19.17 5.06
N ARG A 577 45.28 -19.95 5.68
CA ARG A 577 45.00 -20.55 7.01
C ARG A 577 45.60 -19.70 8.11
N THR A 578 44.78 -19.40 9.11
CA THR A 578 45.21 -18.66 10.30
C THR A 578 44.41 -19.08 11.53
N ARG A 579 44.95 -18.83 12.72
CA ARG A 579 44.21 -18.90 13.97
C ARG A 579 43.54 -17.56 14.24
N LEU A 580 42.36 -17.59 14.85
CA LEU A 580 41.61 -16.39 15.25
C LEU A 580 41.72 -16.08 16.74
N ASP A 581 42.08 -17.07 17.53
CA ASP A 581 42.34 -16.98 18.98
C ASP A 581 43.37 -18.00 19.43
N ALA A 582 43.76 -17.95 20.69
CA ALA A 582 44.79 -18.82 21.29
C ALA A 582 44.44 -20.32 21.25
N THR A 583 43.18 -20.66 21.33
CA THR A 583 42.66 -22.03 21.45
C THR A 583 42.16 -22.60 20.14
N SER A 584 41.87 -21.76 19.15
CA SER A 584 41.33 -22.18 17.85
C SER A 584 42.34 -22.94 17.01
N THR A 585 41.87 -23.96 16.31
CA THR A 585 42.62 -24.58 15.21
C THR A 585 42.68 -23.63 14.01
N PRO A 586 43.80 -23.65 13.22
CA PRO A 586 43.88 -22.79 12.05
C PRO A 586 42.73 -23.08 11.07
N THR A 587 41.96 -22.02 10.72
CA THR A 587 40.86 -22.07 9.78
C THR A 587 41.18 -21.24 8.52
N TYR A 588 40.51 -21.57 7.42
CA TYR A 588 40.66 -20.77 6.22
C TYR A 588 39.93 -19.44 6.35
N GLN A 589 40.66 -18.36 6.01
CA GLN A 589 40.16 -16.99 5.93
C GLN A 589 40.34 -16.47 4.50
N SER A 590 39.48 -15.57 4.06
CA SER A 590 39.61 -14.94 2.76
C SER A 590 40.60 -13.77 2.80
N ALA A 591 41.53 -13.72 1.86
CA ALA A 591 42.39 -12.56 1.65
C ALA A 591 41.60 -11.31 1.16
N TYR A 592 40.35 -11.46 0.78
CA TYR A 592 39.46 -10.41 0.27
C TYR A 592 38.34 -10.04 1.23
N GLU A 593 38.45 -10.45 2.48
CA GLU A 593 37.52 -10.02 3.52
C GLU A 593 37.44 -8.50 3.60
N GLY A 594 36.27 -7.97 3.94
CA GLY A 594 36.02 -6.52 3.99
C GLY A 594 35.67 -5.88 2.64
N ASN A 595 35.67 -6.61 1.51
CA ASN A 595 35.08 -6.18 0.25
C ASN A 595 33.61 -6.64 0.16
N GLU A 596 32.85 -6.02 -0.74
CA GLU A 596 31.42 -6.37 -0.94
C GLU A 596 31.23 -7.77 -1.52
N TYR A 597 32.12 -8.15 -2.42
CA TYR A 597 32.11 -9.49 -3.04
C TYR A 597 33.40 -10.21 -2.67
N ILE A 598 33.27 -11.46 -2.26
CA ILE A 598 34.41 -12.29 -1.87
C ILE A 598 34.48 -13.46 -2.84
N PRO A 599 35.56 -13.55 -3.66
CA PRO A 599 35.73 -14.64 -4.60
C PRO A 599 35.92 -15.97 -3.87
N GLY A 600 35.27 -17.02 -4.36
CA GLY A 600 35.41 -18.37 -3.82
C GLY A 600 34.96 -18.54 -2.38
N LEU A 601 34.09 -17.66 -1.87
CA LEU A 601 33.59 -17.73 -0.48
C LEU A 601 32.98 -19.13 -0.20
N ASN A 602 33.33 -19.71 0.93
CA ASN A 602 32.96 -21.07 1.38
C ASN A 602 33.56 -22.23 0.56
N GLN A 603 34.57 -21.98 -0.29
CA GLN A 603 35.22 -22.97 -1.13
C GLN A 603 36.76 -22.91 -0.91
N PHE A 604 37.19 -22.71 0.33
CA PHE A 604 38.61 -22.71 0.67
C PHE A 604 39.01 -24.02 1.32
N GLY A 605 40.08 -24.64 0.82
CA GLY A 605 40.62 -25.90 1.29
C GLY A 605 39.84 -27.13 0.87
N ASN A 606 38.81 -26.98 0.07
CA ASN A 606 37.97 -28.08 -0.43
C ASN A 606 37.51 -27.85 -1.87
N MET A 607 37.97 -28.62 -2.81
CA MET A 607 37.37 -28.74 -4.13
C MET A 607 36.00 -29.42 -3.98
N ARG A 608 35.01 -28.91 -4.69
CA ARG A 608 33.69 -29.56 -4.75
C ARG A 608 33.48 -30.20 -6.10
N SER A 609 33.43 -31.51 -6.15
CA SER A 609 33.05 -32.30 -7.31
C SER A 609 31.89 -33.20 -6.85
N ALA A 610 30.67 -32.76 -7.06
CA ALA A 610 29.51 -33.36 -6.41
C ALA A 610 28.45 -33.82 -7.43
N ILE A 611 27.93 -35.01 -7.19
CA ILE A 611 26.69 -35.48 -7.81
C ILE A 611 25.55 -35.11 -6.90
N ASN A 612 24.63 -34.28 -7.38
CA ASN A 612 23.38 -33.97 -6.68
C ASN A 612 22.26 -34.75 -7.36
N PHE A 613 21.35 -35.28 -6.56
CA PHE A 613 20.18 -36.01 -7.05
C PHE A 613 18.94 -35.49 -6.36
N GLY A 614 17.84 -35.53 -7.09
CA GLY A 614 16.55 -35.11 -6.64
C GLY A 614 15.44 -35.96 -7.25
N LEU A 615 14.38 -36.17 -6.48
CA LEU A 615 13.20 -36.88 -6.91
C LEU A 615 11.98 -36.08 -6.52
N ASP A 616 11.36 -35.43 -7.50
CA ASP A 616 10.10 -34.69 -7.29
C ASP A 616 8.93 -35.61 -7.62
N ASN A 617 7.94 -35.60 -6.74
CA ASN A 617 6.71 -36.38 -6.89
C ASN A 617 5.51 -35.47 -6.84
N ASN A 618 4.60 -35.62 -7.79
CA ASN A 618 3.30 -34.95 -7.82
C ASN A 618 2.18 -36.00 -7.96
N LEU A 619 1.20 -35.99 -7.06
CA LEU A 619 0.10 -36.94 -7.03
C LEU A 619 -1.23 -36.21 -7.15
N GLN A 620 -2.00 -36.60 -8.16
CA GLN A 620 -3.32 -36.02 -8.42
C GLN A 620 -4.36 -37.17 -8.56
N ILE A 621 -5.56 -36.90 -8.07
CA ILE A 621 -6.71 -37.78 -8.32
C ILE A 621 -7.77 -37.05 -9.13
N LYS A 622 -8.41 -37.79 -10.01
CA LYS A 622 -9.56 -37.36 -10.80
C LYS A 622 -10.82 -37.90 -10.15
N VAL A 623 -11.67 -37.04 -9.63
CA VAL A 623 -12.92 -37.43 -8.93
C VAL A 623 -14.10 -37.06 -9.82
N ARG A 624 -15.13 -37.92 -9.87
CA ARG A 624 -16.39 -37.62 -10.57
C ARG A 624 -17.13 -36.53 -9.80
N SER A 625 -17.59 -35.52 -10.51
CA SER A 625 -18.30 -34.38 -9.93
C SER A 625 -19.48 -33.99 -10.83
N GLY A 626 -20.69 -34.10 -10.35
CA GLY A 626 -21.88 -33.62 -11.09
C GLY A 626 -22.01 -32.11 -11.15
N LYS A 627 -21.17 -31.37 -10.42
CA LYS A 627 -21.18 -29.91 -10.40
C LYS A 627 -20.22 -29.29 -11.41
N ASP A 628 -19.32 -30.06 -11.99
CA ASP A 628 -18.34 -29.60 -12.99
C ASP A 628 -18.87 -29.84 -14.42
N THR A 629 -18.68 -28.87 -15.30
CA THR A 629 -19.09 -28.96 -16.72
C THR A 629 -18.45 -30.14 -17.46
N THR A 630 -17.29 -30.59 -17.01
CA THR A 630 -16.58 -31.77 -17.57
C THR A 630 -16.97 -33.10 -16.91
N GLY A 631 -17.83 -33.07 -15.89
CA GLY A 631 -18.17 -34.24 -15.09
C GLY A 631 -17.08 -34.77 -14.17
N PHE A 632 -15.91 -34.10 -14.12
CA PHE A 632 -14.76 -34.52 -13.32
C PHE A 632 -14.08 -33.31 -12.66
N LYS A 633 -13.60 -33.54 -11.45
CA LYS A 633 -12.76 -32.57 -10.71
C LYS A 633 -11.39 -33.17 -10.45
N ASN A 634 -10.33 -32.42 -10.78
CA ASN A 634 -8.97 -32.83 -10.44
C ASN A 634 -8.61 -32.28 -9.03
N ILE A 635 -8.23 -33.19 -8.14
CA ILE A 635 -7.78 -32.85 -6.77
C ILE A 635 -6.31 -33.23 -6.69
N ARG A 636 -5.49 -32.27 -6.31
CA ARG A 636 -4.07 -32.46 -6.03
C ARG A 636 -3.96 -33.00 -4.60
N LEU A 637 -3.42 -34.19 -4.42
CA LEU A 637 -3.13 -34.77 -3.10
C LEU A 637 -1.77 -34.35 -2.62
N VAL A 638 -0.81 -34.30 -3.54
CA VAL A 638 0.57 -33.85 -3.30
C VAL A 638 0.95 -32.95 -4.46
N ASP A 639 1.15 -31.65 -4.18
CA ASP A 639 1.61 -30.71 -5.19
C ASP A 639 3.08 -30.92 -5.47
N ASN A 640 3.87 -31.13 -4.42
CA ASN A 640 5.29 -31.43 -4.51
C ASN A 640 5.74 -32.23 -3.29
N PHE A 641 6.40 -33.36 -3.53
CA PHE A 641 7.16 -34.10 -2.53
C PHE A 641 8.56 -34.35 -3.12
N ARG A 642 9.53 -33.61 -2.64
CA ARG A 642 10.90 -33.67 -3.14
C ARG A 642 11.82 -34.28 -2.10
N ILE A 643 12.61 -35.25 -2.55
CA ILE A 643 13.73 -35.81 -1.80
C ILE A 643 14.98 -35.42 -2.55
N ASN A 644 15.96 -34.84 -1.87
CA ASN A 644 17.25 -34.47 -2.48
C ASN A 644 18.42 -34.73 -1.54
N GLY A 645 19.56 -34.95 -2.16
CA GLY A 645 20.85 -35.14 -1.51
C GLY A 645 21.98 -34.96 -2.51
N SER A 646 23.21 -35.01 -1.99
CA SER A 646 24.39 -34.92 -2.84
C SER A 646 25.50 -35.78 -2.29
N TYR A 647 26.37 -36.21 -3.19
CA TYR A 647 27.60 -36.93 -2.88
C TYR A 647 28.77 -36.14 -3.45
N ASN A 648 29.66 -35.65 -2.60
CA ASN A 648 30.86 -34.92 -2.99
C ASN A 648 32.02 -35.93 -3.16
N ILE A 649 32.39 -36.17 -4.42
CA ILE A 649 33.45 -37.11 -4.79
C ILE A 649 34.82 -36.66 -4.28
N ALA A 650 35.03 -35.34 -4.27
CA ALA A 650 36.30 -34.73 -3.91
C ALA A 650 36.54 -34.55 -2.41
N ALA A 651 35.56 -34.87 -1.58
CA ALA A 651 35.72 -34.74 -0.12
C ALA A 651 36.45 -35.97 0.46
N ASP A 652 37.42 -35.74 1.32
CA ASP A 652 38.16 -36.80 2.04
C ASP A 652 37.29 -37.55 3.05
N SER A 653 36.24 -36.91 3.55
CA SER A 653 35.31 -37.48 4.52
C SER A 653 33.98 -36.74 4.47
N PHE A 654 32.91 -37.37 4.94
CA PHE A 654 31.56 -36.81 4.93
C PHE A 654 31.06 -36.46 3.51
N ASN A 655 31.32 -37.36 2.56
CA ASN A 655 31.00 -37.23 1.13
C ASN A 655 29.49 -37.03 0.91
N TRP A 656 28.61 -37.68 1.68
CA TRP A 656 27.18 -37.50 1.61
C TRP A 656 26.73 -36.23 2.34
N SER A 657 25.90 -35.43 1.68
CA SER A 657 25.17 -34.35 2.33
C SER A 657 24.02 -34.91 3.16
N ASN A 658 23.44 -34.09 4.02
CA ASN A 658 22.15 -34.44 4.59
C ASN A 658 21.11 -34.65 3.49
N PHE A 659 20.25 -35.65 3.68
CA PHE A 659 19.07 -35.82 2.85
C PHE A 659 17.98 -34.87 3.32
N THR A 660 17.39 -34.14 2.37
CA THR A 660 16.29 -33.25 2.71
C THR A 660 15.02 -33.69 2.03
N MET A 661 13.92 -33.67 2.76
CA MET A 661 12.60 -33.95 2.25
C MET A 661 11.76 -32.68 2.35
N ASN A 662 11.16 -32.29 1.25
CA ASN A 662 10.28 -31.13 1.17
C ASN A 662 8.93 -31.58 0.65
N PHE A 663 7.89 -31.25 1.39
CA PHE A 663 6.51 -31.58 1.06
C PHE A 663 5.71 -30.30 0.96
N ALA A 664 4.91 -30.16 -0.07
CA ALA A 664 3.97 -29.05 -0.21
C ALA A 664 2.67 -29.56 -0.85
N THR A 665 1.56 -29.17 -0.27
CA THR A 665 0.24 -29.43 -0.83
C THR A 665 -0.78 -28.40 -0.36
N MET A 666 -1.85 -28.27 -1.13
CA MET A 666 -3.01 -27.45 -0.76
C MET A 666 -4.17 -28.37 -0.37
N LEU A 667 -4.42 -28.47 0.93
CA LEU A 667 -5.53 -29.24 1.46
C LEU A 667 -6.85 -28.47 1.25
N PHE A 668 -7.87 -29.15 0.72
CA PHE A 668 -9.22 -28.60 0.50
C PHE A 668 -9.27 -27.33 -0.36
N ASN A 669 -8.22 -27.01 -1.12
CA ASN A 669 -8.03 -25.76 -1.87
C ASN A 669 -8.02 -24.48 -0.98
N VAL A 670 -7.75 -24.62 0.30
CA VAL A 670 -7.79 -23.52 1.29
C VAL A 670 -6.55 -23.49 2.18
N VAL A 671 -6.11 -24.68 2.66
CA VAL A 671 -5.00 -24.76 3.60
C VAL A 671 -3.73 -25.16 2.87
N ASN A 672 -2.75 -24.26 2.83
CA ASN A 672 -1.41 -24.58 2.37
C ASN A 672 -0.68 -25.32 3.48
N MET A 673 -0.21 -26.51 3.18
CA MET A 673 0.64 -27.30 4.05
C MET A 673 2.03 -27.40 3.43
N THR A 674 3.05 -27.01 4.18
CA THR A 674 4.44 -27.25 3.83
C THR A 674 5.12 -27.99 4.97
N ALA A 675 5.94 -28.98 4.63
CA ALA A 675 6.76 -29.66 5.61
C ALA A 675 8.16 -29.85 5.02
N ASN A 676 9.17 -29.68 5.81
CA ASN A 676 10.55 -29.99 5.46
C ASN A 676 11.19 -30.77 6.59
N ALA A 677 12.05 -31.71 6.23
CA ALA A 677 12.81 -32.51 7.17
C ALA A 677 14.22 -32.73 6.66
N SER A 678 15.16 -32.78 7.59
CA SER A 678 16.58 -33.05 7.34
C SER A 678 17.03 -34.29 8.07
N PHE A 679 17.77 -35.13 7.36
CA PHE A 679 18.27 -36.40 7.83
C PHE A 679 19.75 -36.53 7.54
N ASP A 680 20.52 -36.93 8.56
CA ASP A 680 21.94 -37.17 8.43
C ASP A 680 22.19 -38.63 8.04
N PRO A 681 22.92 -38.93 6.96
CA PRO A 681 23.30 -40.29 6.60
C PRO A 681 24.37 -40.86 7.49
N TYR A 682 25.02 -40.06 8.32
CA TYR A 682 26.11 -40.50 9.19
C TYR A 682 25.63 -40.79 10.62
N ALA A 683 26.32 -41.77 11.23
CA ALA A 683 26.15 -42.10 12.64
C ALA A 683 26.64 -40.95 13.55
N PHE A 684 26.19 -40.95 14.77
CA PHE A 684 26.57 -39.95 15.75
C PHE A 684 27.26 -40.63 16.95
N ASP A 685 28.44 -40.20 17.26
CA ASP A 685 29.19 -40.66 18.45
C ASP A 685 28.69 -39.90 19.68
N TYR A 686 27.80 -40.55 20.42
CA TYR A 686 27.19 -39.96 21.62
C TYR A 686 28.15 -39.80 22.78
N GLN A 687 29.28 -40.53 22.81
CA GLN A 687 30.28 -40.40 23.85
C GLN A 687 31.05 -39.08 23.70
N ASN A 688 31.45 -38.80 22.47
CA ASN A 688 32.27 -37.63 22.17
C ASN A 688 31.45 -36.44 21.67
N GLY A 689 30.12 -36.59 21.49
CA GLY A 689 29.24 -35.52 21.05
C GLY A 689 29.48 -35.02 19.61
N ARG A 690 29.96 -35.89 18.74
CA ARG A 690 30.36 -35.53 17.39
C ARG A 690 29.81 -36.48 16.33
N ARG A 691 29.72 -36.00 15.10
CA ARG A 691 29.36 -36.77 13.92
C ARG A 691 30.44 -37.81 13.62
N SER A 692 30.10 -39.12 13.50
CA SER A 692 31.00 -40.18 13.07
C SER A 692 31.24 -40.11 11.56
N ARG A 693 32.35 -40.74 11.11
CA ARG A 693 32.61 -40.96 9.70
C ARG A 693 31.80 -42.14 9.15
N ASP A 694 31.29 -43.02 10.02
CA ASP A 694 30.52 -44.18 9.65
C ASP A 694 29.10 -43.83 9.20
N LEU A 695 28.58 -44.53 8.24
CA LEU A 695 27.25 -44.34 7.74
C LEU A 695 26.22 -45.01 8.68
N GLN A 696 25.07 -44.34 8.87
CA GLN A 696 24.02 -44.83 9.79
C GLN A 696 23.54 -46.24 9.44
N TRP A 697 23.49 -46.57 8.14
CA TRP A 697 23.06 -47.88 7.68
C TRP A 697 24.10 -49.01 7.84
N ASN A 698 25.34 -48.72 8.29
CA ASN A 698 26.35 -49.70 8.56
C ASN A 698 26.24 -50.26 9.99
N GLY A 699 25.05 -50.63 10.42
CA GLY A 699 24.84 -51.29 11.72
C GLY A 699 24.49 -50.38 12.90
N HIS A 700 24.25 -49.09 12.66
CA HIS A 700 23.91 -48.14 13.73
C HIS A 700 22.40 -47.92 13.91
N GLY A 701 21.55 -48.84 13.42
CA GLY A 701 20.09 -48.80 13.60
C GLY A 701 19.37 -47.76 12.78
N GLY A 702 19.06 -48.14 11.51
CA GLY A 702 18.29 -47.30 10.58
C GLY A 702 19.06 -46.81 9.37
N LEU A 703 18.37 -46.25 8.40
CA LEU A 703 19.00 -45.78 7.16
C LEU A 703 19.63 -44.39 7.31
N VAL A 704 19.00 -43.52 8.08
CA VAL A 704 19.43 -42.12 8.30
C VAL A 704 19.01 -41.66 9.68
N ARG A 705 19.73 -40.72 10.23
CA ARG A 705 19.42 -40.07 11.54
C ARG A 705 18.59 -38.81 11.31
N PHE A 706 17.42 -38.74 11.92
CA PHE A 706 16.62 -37.52 11.90
C PHE A 706 17.36 -36.37 12.61
N GLN A 707 17.37 -35.20 11.99
CA GLN A 707 17.93 -33.97 12.58
C GLN A 707 16.86 -32.98 12.98
N ASN A 708 16.07 -32.53 12.03
CA ASN A 708 14.99 -31.58 12.27
C ASN A 708 13.86 -31.75 11.27
N ALA A 709 12.70 -31.26 11.65
CA ALA A 709 11.55 -31.13 10.77
C ALA A 709 10.77 -29.86 11.14
N ASN A 710 10.25 -29.20 10.13
CA ASN A 710 9.34 -28.09 10.30
C ASN A 710 8.08 -28.35 9.49
N VAL A 711 6.92 -28.15 10.10
CA VAL A 711 5.61 -28.24 9.47
C VAL A 711 4.93 -26.88 9.61
N SER A 712 4.47 -26.35 8.50
CA SER A 712 3.71 -25.09 8.48
C SER A 712 2.39 -25.32 7.78
N LEU A 713 1.30 -24.89 8.43
CA LEU A 713 -0.04 -24.85 7.88
C LEU A 713 -0.47 -23.40 7.81
N SER A 714 -0.96 -22.96 6.67
CA SER A 714 -1.50 -21.61 6.53
C SER A 714 -2.79 -21.63 5.72
N ALA A 715 -3.79 -20.90 6.22
CA ALA A 715 -5.06 -20.75 5.55
C ALA A 715 -5.43 -19.27 5.47
N SER A 716 -5.90 -18.83 4.32
CA SER A 716 -6.48 -17.51 4.13
C SER A 716 -7.93 -17.68 3.68
N LEU A 717 -8.84 -17.22 4.52
CA LEU A 717 -10.27 -17.27 4.31
C LEU A 717 -10.77 -15.85 4.05
N ASN A 718 -11.24 -15.59 2.85
CA ASN A 718 -11.74 -14.29 2.46
C ASN A 718 -13.21 -14.37 2.10
N GLY A 719 -14.02 -13.50 2.67
CA GLY A 719 -15.41 -13.34 2.26
C GLY A 719 -15.49 -12.81 0.82
N LYS A 720 -16.53 -13.21 0.10
CA LYS A 720 -16.76 -12.71 -1.25
C LYS A 720 -17.01 -11.21 -1.21
N LYS A 721 -16.27 -10.44 -2.00
CA LYS A 721 -16.46 -9.00 -2.14
C LYS A 721 -17.85 -8.70 -2.71
N LYS A 722 -18.60 -7.81 -2.05
CA LYS A 722 -19.85 -7.29 -2.59
C LYS A 722 -19.51 -6.34 -3.74
N GLU A 723 -20.00 -6.63 -4.94
CA GLU A 723 -19.88 -5.70 -6.08
C GLU A 723 -20.79 -4.50 -5.84
N ASN A 724 -20.25 -3.43 -5.30
CA ASN A 724 -20.91 -2.13 -5.33
C ASN A 724 -20.37 -1.35 -6.53
N LYS A 725 -21.25 -1.01 -7.47
CA LYS A 725 -20.92 -0.25 -8.68
C LYS A 725 -20.47 1.20 -8.43
N ASN A 726 -20.54 1.70 -7.20
CA ASN A 726 -20.17 3.07 -6.84
C ASN A 726 -19.07 3.06 -5.77
N VAL A 727 -17.85 2.71 -6.15
CA VAL A 727 -16.69 2.85 -5.25
C VAL A 727 -15.95 4.14 -5.61
N SER A 728 -16.34 5.25 -5.00
CA SER A 728 -15.49 6.44 -4.81
C SER A 728 -14.30 6.16 -3.86
N GLY A 729 -14.22 4.97 -3.30
CA GLY A 729 -13.15 4.54 -2.38
C GLY A 729 -11.73 4.52 -2.97
N SER A 730 -11.56 4.62 -4.29
CA SER A 730 -10.25 4.70 -4.90
C SER A 730 -9.53 6.03 -4.60
N ASP A 731 -10.24 7.14 -4.50
CA ASP A 731 -9.64 8.47 -4.28
C ASP A 731 -9.40 8.71 -2.79
N GLU A 732 -10.28 8.26 -1.92
CA GLU A 732 -10.08 8.29 -0.47
C GLU A 732 -8.94 7.36 -0.04
N TYR A 733 -8.91 6.13 -0.58
CA TYR A 733 -7.80 5.21 -0.38
C TYR A 733 -6.48 5.82 -0.88
N ARG A 734 -6.45 6.45 -2.06
CA ARG A 734 -5.26 7.13 -2.56
C ARG A 734 -4.85 8.30 -1.68
N ARG A 735 -5.80 9.10 -1.17
CA ARG A 735 -5.50 10.20 -0.25
C ARG A 735 -4.91 9.69 1.07
N LEU A 736 -5.50 8.68 1.68
CA LEU A 736 -4.98 8.06 2.91
C LEU A 736 -3.62 7.43 2.70
N MET A 737 -3.41 6.78 1.56
CA MET A 737 -2.11 6.24 1.13
C MET A 737 -1.06 7.34 0.98
N MET A 738 -1.41 8.49 0.41
CA MET A 738 -0.48 9.61 0.21
C MET A 738 -0.05 10.26 1.54
N TYR A 739 -0.94 10.31 2.54
CA TYR A 739 -0.62 10.89 3.85
C TYR A 739 0.07 9.90 4.81
N GLY A 740 0.45 8.71 4.35
CA GLY A 740 1.06 7.67 5.18
C GLY A 740 0.11 7.07 6.23
N ARG A 741 -1.20 7.24 6.03
CA ARG A 741 -2.27 6.75 6.91
C ARG A 741 -2.90 5.49 6.35
N TYR A 742 -2.07 4.52 5.97
CA TYR A 742 -2.50 3.23 5.38
C TYR A 742 -3.47 2.46 6.29
N ASP A 743 -3.32 2.61 7.60
CA ASP A 743 -4.11 1.88 8.58
C ASP A 743 -5.50 2.50 8.81
N ASP A 744 -5.76 3.68 8.25
CA ASP A 744 -7.02 4.41 8.44
C ASP A 744 -8.15 3.97 7.49
N TYR A 745 -7.82 3.20 6.44
CA TYR A 745 -8.82 2.74 5.49
C TYR A 745 -9.55 1.48 5.97
N VAL A 746 -10.87 1.55 6.04
CA VAL A 746 -11.73 0.44 6.43
C VAL A 746 -12.63 0.02 5.27
N ASP A 747 -12.39 -1.16 4.69
CA ASP A 747 -13.22 -1.72 3.62
C ASP A 747 -14.34 -2.61 4.21
N PHE A 748 -15.59 -2.16 4.12
CA PHE A 748 -16.76 -2.94 4.49
C PHE A 748 -17.28 -3.84 3.37
N ASN A 749 -16.73 -3.76 2.15
CA ASN A 749 -17.17 -4.60 1.04
C ASN A 749 -16.71 -6.05 1.21
N VAL A 750 -15.66 -6.28 1.99
CA VAL A 750 -15.18 -7.62 2.33
C VAL A 750 -15.73 -7.99 3.71
N PRO A 751 -16.65 -8.94 3.84
CA PRO A 751 -17.31 -9.26 5.10
C PRO A 751 -16.34 -9.80 6.16
N PHE A 752 -15.34 -10.54 5.75
CA PHE A 752 -14.26 -10.99 6.62
C PHE A 752 -13.00 -11.33 5.80
N ASN A 753 -11.86 -11.14 6.44
CA ASN A 753 -10.55 -11.60 6.00
C ASN A 753 -9.89 -12.25 7.21
N MET A 754 -9.58 -13.53 7.13
CA MET A 754 -8.97 -14.27 8.23
C MET A 754 -7.79 -15.08 7.70
N SER A 755 -6.62 -14.89 8.29
CA SER A 755 -5.47 -15.74 8.07
C SER A 755 -5.08 -16.46 9.36
N ILE A 756 -4.91 -17.75 9.24
CA ILE A 756 -4.45 -18.61 10.33
C ILE A 756 -3.15 -19.25 9.86
N ALA A 757 -2.10 -19.17 10.66
CA ALA A 757 -0.86 -19.85 10.42
C ALA A 757 -0.45 -20.66 11.65
N TYR A 758 -0.08 -21.89 11.44
CA TYR A 758 0.42 -22.78 12.46
C TYR A 758 1.80 -23.28 12.05
N SER A 759 2.76 -23.27 12.97
CA SER A 759 4.11 -23.76 12.73
C SER A 759 4.56 -24.67 13.88
N LEU A 760 5.11 -25.82 13.52
CA LEU A 760 5.70 -26.79 14.41
C LEU A 760 7.11 -27.10 13.93
N GLY A 761 8.12 -26.83 14.76
CA GLY A 761 9.50 -27.18 14.54
C GLY A 761 9.95 -28.23 15.55
N LEU A 762 10.53 -29.28 15.05
CA LEU A 762 11.12 -30.37 15.83
C LEU A 762 12.60 -30.45 15.50
N ALA A 763 13.45 -30.60 16.51
CA ALA A 763 14.89 -30.78 16.33
C ALA A 763 15.43 -31.80 17.34
N LYS A 764 16.33 -32.62 16.90
CA LYS A 764 17.15 -33.42 17.80
C LYS A 764 18.32 -32.59 18.33
N GLN A 765 18.39 -32.47 19.65
CA GLN A 765 19.45 -31.78 20.33
C GLN A 765 20.24 -32.79 21.17
N TYR A 766 21.54 -32.80 20.95
CA TYR A 766 22.46 -33.63 21.77
C TYR A 766 22.65 -32.97 23.13
N SER A 767 22.53 -33.77 24.18
CA SER A 767 22.83 -33.37 25.55
C SER A 767 24.16 -34.00 25.97
N SER A 768 25.14 -33.15 26.28
CA SER A 768 26.44 -33.59 26.77
C SER A 768 26.36 -34.27 28.13
N PHE A 769 25.33 -33.93 28.93
CA PHE A 769 25.08 -34.51 30.24
C PHE A 769 24.50 -35.93 30.15
N SER A 770 23.46 -36.13 29.34
CA SER A 770 22.83 -37.47 29.19
C SER A 770 23.49 -38.31 28.10
N LYS A 771 24.44 -37.78 27.33
CA LYS A 771 25.08 -38.43 26.18
C LYS A 771 24.09 -39.06 25.22
N SER A 772 22.98 -38.36 25.01
CA SER A 772 21.88 -38.84 24.15
C SER A 772 21.23 -37.69 23.42
N ASP A 773 20.56 -38.05 22.29
CA ASP A 773 19.70 -37.12 21.59
C ASP A 773 18.34 -37.00 22.26
N THR A 774 17.88 -35.80 22.52
CA THR A 774 16.53 -35.48 22.93
C THR A 774 15.80 -34.79 21.80
N LEU A 775 14.53 -35.16 21.56
CA LEU A 775 13.66 -34.46 20.61
C LEU A 775 13.10 -33.22 21.30
N VAL A 776 13.46 -32.06 20.80
CA VAL A 776 13.02 -30.77 21.32
C VAL A 776 12.05 -30.13 20.36
N VAL A 777 10.97 -29.59 20.88
CA VAL A 777 10.07 -28.74 20.12
C VAL A 777 10.70 -27.33 20.05
N SER A 778 11.35 -27.04 18.93
CA SER A 778 12.05 -25.76 18.70
C SER A 778 11.12 -24.59 18.43
N GLN A 779 9.96 -24.88 17.85
CA GLN A 779 8.93 -23.91 17.55
C GLN A 779 7.57 -24.59 17.63
N HIS A 780 6.62 -23.96 18.32
CA HIS A 780 5.23 -24.39 18.34
C HIS A 780 4.35 -23.16 18.49
N TYR A 781 3.86 -22.66 17.38
CA TYR A 781 3.27 -21.34 17.30
C TYR A 781 1.99 -21.35 16.46
N LEU A 782 0.97 -20.68 16.95
CA LEU A 782 -0.28 -20.42 16.24
C LEU A 782 -0.46 -18.91 16.10
N GLU A 783 -0.69 -18.46 14.89
CA GLU A 783 -0.94 -17.05 14.56
C GLU A 783 -2.35 -16.89 13.97
N LEU A 784 -3.04 -15.88 14.42
CA LEU A 784 -4.35 -15.48 13.94
C LEU A 784 -4.36 -13.99 13.60
N ASN A 785 -4.64 -13.68 12.34
CA ASN A 785 -4.92 -12.33 11.90
C ASN A 785 -6.31 -12.33 11.27
N THR A 786 -7.22 -11.53 11.80
CA THR A 786 -8.58 -11.50 11.31
C THR A 786 -9.15 -10.10 11.33
N ASP A 787 -9.86 -9.76 10.27
CA ASP A 787 -10.71 -8.58 10.15
C ASP A 787 -12.12 -9.08 9.83
N VAL A 788 -13.08 -8.78 10.67
CA VAL A 788 -14.48 -9.22 10.53
C VAL A 788 -15.43 -8.05 10.61
N ASN A 789 -16.31 -7.93 9.65
CA ASN A 789 -17.45 -7.03 9.74
C ASN A 789 -18.57 -7.70 10.55
N ILE A 790 -18.67 -7.36 11.83
CA ILE A 790 -19.70 -7.90 12.72
C ILE A 790 -21.08 -7.46 12.23
N THR A 791 -21.19 -6.23 11.79
CA THR A 791 -22.36 -5.66 11.12
C THR A 791 -21.91 -4.77 9.97
N SER A 792 -22.84 -4.20 9.19
CA SER A 792 -22.52 -3.21 8.15
C SER A 792 -21.88 -1.91 8.70
N ARG A 793 -21.84 -1.74 10.01
CA ARG A 793 -21.31 -0.54 10.69
C ARG A 793 -20.23 -0.84 11.71
N TRP A 794 -19.96 -2.10 12.02
CA TRP A 794 -18.95 -2.50 12.97
C TRP A 794 -17.93 -3.43 12.31
N LYS A 795 -16.66 -3.08 12.44
CA LYS A 795 -15.55 -3.93 12.05
C LYS A 795 -14.64 -4.20 13.24
N LEU A 796 -14.23 -5.42 13.40
CA LEU A 796 -13.28 -5.88 14.41
C LEU A 796 -12.07 -6.50 13.70
N GLY A 797 -10.89 -5.99 14.00
CA GLY A 797 -9.60 -6.57 13.64
C GLY A 797 -8.96 -7.17 14.89
N VAL A 798 -8.44 -8.39 14.78
CA VAL A 798 -7.67 -9.04 15.86
C VAL A 798 -6.42 -9.63 15.24
N ARG A 799 -5.27 -9.27 15.78
CA ARG A 799 -3.98 -9.86 15.45
C ARG A 799 -3.37 -10.42 16.70
N THR A 800 -3.13 -11.72 16.75
CA THR A 800 -2.61 -12.39 17.91
C THR A 800 -1.80 -13.61 17.51
N GLY A 801 -0.95 -14.05 18.40
CA GLY A 801 -0.24 -15.30 18.27
C GLY A 801 -0.16 -16.00 19.63
N TYR A 802 -0.05 -17.30 19.63
CA TYR A 802 0.09 -18.12 20.83
C TYR A 802 1.30 -19.03 20.68
N ASN A 803 2.25 -18.87 21.57
CA ASN A 803 3.39 -19.79 21.67
C ASN A 803 2.99 -20.96 22.57
N LEU A 804 2.83 -22.12 21.97
CA LEU A 804 2.40 -23.33 22.69
C LEU A 804 3.55 -23.96 23.51
N VAL A 805 4.81 -23.57 23.28
CA VAL A 805 5.96 -24.03 24.09
C VAL A 805 5.99 -23.27 25.40
N THR A 806 5.99 -21.94 25.35
CA THR A 806 6.03 -21.09 26.56
C THR A 806 4.64 -20.89 27.17
N LYS A 807 3.57 -21.28 26.45
CA LYS A 807 2.15 -21.07 26.84
C LYS A 807 1.81 -19.60 27.02
N GLU A 808 2.39 -18.72 26.21
CA GLU A 808 2.22 -17.29 26.27
C GLU A 808 1.56 -16.75 25.01
N LEU A 809 0.70 -15.75 25.21
CA LEU A 809 0.19 -14.94 24.11
C LEU A 809 1.27 -13.97 23.63
N ALA A 810 1.46 -13.91 22.32
CA ALA A 810 2.23 -12.83 21.70
C ALA A 810 1.51 -11.49 21.87
N ILE A 811 2.16 -10.41 21.46
CA ILE A 811 1.55 -9.09 21.46
C ILE A 811 0.25 -9.16 20.65
N THR A 812 -0.87 -8.97 21.33
CA THR A 812 -2.20 -9.02 20.76
C THR A 812 -2.69 -7.60 20.53
N SER A 813 -3.04 -7.27 19.28
CA SER A 813 -3.70 -6.00 18.96
C SER A 813 -5.16 -6.24 18.58
N ILE A 814 -6.02 -5.35 19.05
CA ILE A 814 -7.45 -5.33 18.75
C ILE A 814 -7.77 -3.97 18.15
N ASP A 815 -8.31 -3.97 16.95
CA ASP A 815 -8.74 -2.79 16.22
C ASP A 815 -10.26 -2.82 16.08
N ILE A 816 -10.93 -1.79 16.56
CA ILE A 816 -12.38 -1.63 16.49
C ILE A 816 -12.70 -0.40 15.67
N TYR A 817 -13.55 -0.58 14.69
CA TYR A 817 -14.10 0.51 13.90
C TYR A 817 -15.62 0.47 13.93
N ARG A 818 -16.25 1.65 14.14
CA ARG A 818 -17.70 1.82 14.08
C ARG A 818 -18.08 3.01 13.20
N ASP A 819 -18.92 2.73 12.22
CA ASP A 819 -19.59 3.76 11.42
C ASP A 819 -20.84 4.25 12.15
N MET A 820 -20.89 5.55 12.49
CA MET A 820 -21.97 6.20 13.25
C MET A 820 -22.64 7.31 12.43
N HIS A 821 -23.08 7.00 11.18
CA HIS A 821 -23.68 7.94 10.24
C HIS A 821 -22.71 9.04 9.81
N CYS A 822 -22.66 10.18 10.48
CA CYS A 822 -21.75 11.29 10.17
C CYS A 822 -20.47 11.31 11.04
N TRP A 823 -20.36 10.41 12.02
CA TRP A 823 -19.18 10.18 12.86
C TRP A 823 -18.58 8.82 12.59
N GLU A 824 -17.31 8.68 12.89
CA GLU A 824 -16.64 7.39 12.98
C GLU A 824 -15.87 7.25 14.28
N LEU A 825 -15.91 6.05 14.83
CA LEU A 825 -15.16 5.68 16.02
C LEU A 825 -14.10 4.66 15.61
N ARG A 826 -12.87 4.92 16.05
CA ARG A 826 -11.74 4.01 15.89
C ARG A 826 -11.08 3.78 17.23
N MET A 827 -10.81 2.54 17.54
CA MET A 827 -10.06 2.15 18.71
C MET A 827 -9.04 1.09 18.33
N SER A 828 -7.79 1.33 18.65
CA SER A 828 -6.70 0.35 18.54
C SER A 828 -6.10 0.15 19.92
N THR A 829 -5.95 -1.09 20.36
CA THR A 829 -5.44 -1.40 21.69
C THR A 829 -4.57 -2.65 21.70
N VAL A 830 -3.52 -2.61 22.52
CA VAL A 830 -2.77 -3.77 23.00
C VAL A 830 -3.18 -3.97 24.47
N PRO A 831 -4.15 -4.85 24.77
CA PRO A 831 -4.80 -4.88 26.08
C PRO A 831 -3.94 -5.46 27.21
N PHE A 832 -2.92 -6.25 26.88
CA PHE A 832 -2.07 -6.93 27.87
C PHE A 832 -0.61 -7.04 27.42
N GLY A 833 0.28 -7.41 28.35
CA GLY A 833 1.71 -7.50 28.12
C GLY A 833 2.46 -6.21 28.50
N PRO A 834 3.78 -6.18 28.31
CA PRO A 834 4.63 -5.04 28.69
C PRO A 834 4.41 -3.79 27.83
N ARG A 835 3.72 -3.94 26.69
CA ARG A 835 3.42 -2.86 25.75
C ARG A 835 1.93 -2.49 25.72
N LYS A 836 1.25 -2.53 26.86
CA LYS A 836 -0.15 -2.12 26.99
C LYS A 836 -0.33 -0.69 26.49
N ASN A 837 -1.24 -0.50 25.55
CA ASN A 837 -1.60 0.81 25.05
C ASN A 837 -3.05 0.81 24.56
N TYR A 838 -3.62 1.99 24.44
CA TYR A 838 -4.84 2.19 23.67
C TYR A 838 -4.81 3.54 22.96
N TYR A 839 -5.40 3.55 21.80
CA TYR A 839 -5.66 4.73 21.00
C TYR A 839 -7.13 4.73 20.61
N PHE A 840 -7.84 5.76 21.01
CA PHE A 840 -9.27 5.94 20.74
C PHE A 840 -9.46 7.26 20.01
N THR A 841 -10.21 7.24 18.91
CA THR A 841 -10.58 8.42 18.14
C THR A 841 -12.06 8.38 17.81
N LEU A 842 -12.76 9.44 18.11
CA LEU A 842 -14.10 9.73 17.64
C LEU A 842 -14.00 10.99 16.77
N GLN A 843 -14.30 10.90 15.50
CA GLN A 843 -14.14 12.00 14.54
C GLN A 843 -15.30 12.10 13.56
N VAL A 844 -15.46 13.27 12.95
CA VAL A 844 -16.39 13.48 11.84
C VAL A 844 -15.85 12.78 10.58
N LYS A 845 -16.73 12.12 9.83
CA LYS A 845 -16.36 11.37 8.62
C LYS A 845 -15.98 12.28 7.46
N ALA A 846 -16.69 13.40 7.29
CA ALA A 846 -16.46 14.29 6.15
C ALA A 846 -15.10 14.97 6.22
N SER A 847 -14.41 15.00 5.08
CA SER A 847 -13.04 15.51 4.97
C SER A 847 -12.88 16.96 5.45
N VAL A 848 -13.90 17.78 5.24
CA VAL A 848 -13.92 19.22 5.56
C VAL A 848 -13.91 19.48 7.07
N LEU A 849 -14.46 18.57 7.89
CA LEU A 849 -14.59 18.71 9.34
C LEU A 849 -13.87 17.60 10.11
N GLN A 850 -12.95 16.87 9.53
CA GLN A 850 -12.18 15.78 10.18
C GLN A 850 -11.34 16.26 11.37
N ASP A 851 -11.06 17.56 11.46
CA ASP A 851 -10.38 18.15 12.63
C ASP A 851 -11.28 18.22 13.86
N LEU A 852 -12.60 18.06 13.70
CA LEU A 852 -13.54 17.90 14.81
C LEU A 852 -13.46 16.45 15.30
N LYS A 853 -12.53 16.20 16.23
CA LYS A 853 -12.24 14.88 16.77
C LYS A 853 -11.90 14.91 18.25
N LEU A 854 -12.30 13.84 18.93
CA LEU A 854 -11.88 13.52 20.29
C LEU A 854 -10.86 12.40 20.22
N VAL A 855 -9.67 12.66 20.71
CA VAL A 855 -8.60 11.65 20.79
C VAL A 855 -8.30 11.34 22.25
N ARG A 856 -8.29 10.07 22.61
CA ARG A 856 -7.82 9.56 23.91
C ARG A 856 -6.79 8.48 23.67
N ARG A 857 -5.69 8.53 24.41
CA ARG A 857 -4.60 7.58 24.27
C ARG A 857 -3.93 7.31 25.60
N LYS A 858 -3.31 6.15 25.68
CA LYS A 858 -2.35 5.79 26.74
C LYS A 858 -1.22 5.03 26.10
N ASP A 859 0.01 5.50 26.29
CA ASP A 859 1.22 4.91 25.70
C ASP A 859 1.84 3.90 26.68
N TYR A 860 2.53 2.89 26.12
CA TYR A 860 3.23 1.89 26.93
C TYR A 860 4.43 2.46 27.68
N THR A 861 5.01 3.55 27.20
CA THR A 861 6.14 4.24 27.87
C THR A 861 5.79 4.77 29.26
N GLU A 862 4.52 5.04 29.51
CA GLU A 862 4.02 5.41 30.83
C GLU A 862 4.09 4.24 31.83
N ALA A 863 4.07 3.00 31.36
CA ALA A 863 4.15 1.80 32.20
C ALA A 863 5.58 1.42 32.59
N ILE A 864 6.58 1.89 31.85
CA ILE A 864 8.01 1.61 32.13
C ILE A 864 8.61 2.61 33.12
N SER A 865 8.00 3.80 33.25
CA SER A 865 8.44 4.85 34.17
C SER A 865 7.88 4.71 35.60
N ARG A 866 7.09 3.69 35.88
CA ARG A 866 6.65 3.26 37.21
C ARG A 866 7.47 2.02 37.65
#